data_032f76065d8f0e68cad19954b595100e
#
_entry.id   032f76065d8f0e68cad19954b595100e
#
_cell.length_a   1.000
_cell.length_b   1.000
_cell.length_c   1.000
_cell.angle_alpha   90.00
_cell.angle_beta   90.00
_cell.angle_gamma   90.00
#
_symmetry.space_group_name_H-M   'P 1'
#
loop_
_entity.id
_entity.type
_entity.pdbx_description
1 polymer ?
#
loop_
_entity_poly.entity_id
_entity_poly.type
_entity_poly.pdbx_seq_one_letter_code
_entity_poly.pdbx_strand_id
1 'polypeptide(L)'
;MILGSGNQNATIMIVGDCFTPLEATSVEPFLGENGRALNAVLHEAKILRSQCYLTNVYNAVPPAGDMCYIIPKEKKHIHAEMVSWRGKQVHRRLLAEVIRLEREIELVRPNVIVAAGDEALWVLTGAVGVDKWRGSLLTLDGEPGKTKVIPIYHPSRVAWVADMKALTVQDLRRVAQESKTPELHEPKWNYLVEPFYHTVIEALNEILGRLNGNYELVWLTLDLETSVGHIACCGLATDPLNAICIPFMCQEYKNGYWSLLEEIEIVSLLHKVLTHPNVRVRGQNLLYDCQYIYRHWKFVPRVAQDTMITHHTIWAGLPKRLDFQASMYCEFYRYWKDDGKTWNTNISDAQWWRYNCMDCTYTHEIGEVTQAAVKKLGLGAVEAFQQAMFWPILKTMLTGVRIDKTRQSKLAIDLLDEIACRETYINTVAGHSLNIRSSQQMCKFFYDDLQIPPIKSPPKRGQVSHITCNSEALQKIKVIQPILTPLINKIDELRSLGVFHSTFVRAGLDLDGRMRCSYNPCGTETYRLSSSKSAFNTGTNLQNIPSGSEEEGGLQLPNIRKLFIPDSGFTFFDMDQDRADLQVVVWEANDAELKDALRRGVDMHLFNAINLAGGTSPDIDWLVKGHPEYDRILARYVRERRLAKPFIHGTNYGGKPVTMAKAAGITTHQADMFQRRYFARHPGIVAWHERTKAFLDTRKYVENQFGYRRFYFEDTGSAFTKALAWIPQSTVALVVNRIWMNFFNNLPEVMVLLQVHDSLAGQFPTI
;
A
#
# COMPACT_ATOMS: atom_id res chain seq x y z
N MET A 1 -19.02 -42.49 0.71
CA MET A 1 -18.65 -41.11 1.10
C MET A 1 -17.75 -41.19 2.32
N ILE A 2 -16.64 -40.49 2.31
CA ILE A 2 -15.68 -40.42 3.42
C ILE A 2 -16.15 -39.28 4.33
N LEU A 3 -16.36 -39.58 5.63
CA LEU A 3 -16.71 -38.56 6.62
C LEU A 3 -15.47 -37.80 7.11
N GLY A 4 -15.68 -36.66 7.71
CA GLY A 4 -14.66 -35.93 8.44
C GLY A 4 -14.19 -36.65 9.69
N SER A 5 -13.23 -36.10 10.40
CA SER A 5 -12.64 -36.69 11.61
C SER A 5 -12.64 -35.72 12.80
N GLY A 6 -12.57 -36.24 14.01
CA GLY A 6 -12.47 -35.46 15.23
C GLY A 6 -13.64 -35.58 16.17
N ASN A 7 -13.82 -34.57 17.05
CA ASN A 7 -14.86 -34.60 18.10
C ASN A 7 -16.25 -34.33 17.51
N GLN A 8 -17.17 -35.30 17.63
CA GLN A 8 -18.55 -35.15 17.15
C GLN A 8 -19.40 -34.18 17.99
N ASN A 9 -18.94 -33.79 19.16
CA ASN A 9 -19.56 -32.74 19.99
C ASN A 9 -18.77 -31.43 19.95
N ALA A 10 -18.03 -31.17 18.83
CA ALA A 10 -17.20 -29.99 18.69
C ALA A 10 -18.06 -28.73 18.57
N THR A 11 -17.68 -27.69 19.29
CA THR A 11 -18.22 -26.33 19.08
C THR A 11 -17.60 -25.62 17.90
N ILE A 12 -16.47 -26.14 17.38
CA ILE A 12 -15.72 -25.59 16.21
C ILE A 12 -15.62 -26.70 15.16
N MET A 13 -16.12 -26.43 13.94
CA MET A 13 -15.94 -27.29 12.78
C MET A 13 -15.01 -26.55 11.79
N ILE A 14 -13.95 -27.22 11.30
CA ILE A 14 -13.03 -26.64 10.30
C ILE A 14 -13.24 -27.35 8.98
N VAL A 15 -13.60 -26.59 7.95
CA VAL A 15 -13.91 -27.08 6.59
C VAL A 15 -12.85 -26.56 5.63
N GLY A 16 -12.08 -27.46 5.01
CA GLY A 16 -11.12 -27.18 3.97
C GLY A 16 -11.67 -27.36 2.56
N ASP A 17 -10.80 -27.32 1.57
CA ASP A 17 -11.18 -27.41 0.17
C ASP A 17 -11.31 -28.87 -0.30
N CYS A 18 -10.24 -29.67 -0.25
CA CYS A 18 -10.23 -31.07 -0.69
C CYS A 18 -9.08 -31.85 -0.05
N PHE A 19 -9.13 -33.19 -0.21
CA PHE A 19 -8.01 -34.05 0.19
C PHE A 19 -6.79 -33.89 -0.71
N THR A 20 -5.61 -33.88 -0.10
CA THR A 20 -4.35 -34.21 -0.75
C THR A 20 -4.21 -35.74 -0.91
N PRO A 21 -3.30 -36.26 -1.74
CA PRO A 21 -3.05 -37.72 -1.84
C PRO A 21 -2.72 -38.39 -0.49
N LEU A 22 -1.98 -37.71 0.38
CA LEU A 22 -1.64 -38.19 1.72
C LEU A 22 -2.89 -38.33 2.60
N GLU A 23 -3.74 -37.30 2.60
CA GLU A 23 -4.99 -37.26 3.38
C GLU A 23 -5.98 -38.33 2.91
N ALA A 24 -6.06 -38.56 1.60
CA ALA A 24 -6.92 -39.62 1.04
C ALA A 24 -6.46 -41.03 1.44
N THR A 25 -5.16 -41.29 1.55
CA THR A 25 -4.61 -42.57 2.00
C THR A 25 -4.89 -42.81 3.47
N SER A 26 -4.81 -41.75 4.30
CA SER A 26 -5.03 -41.84 5.75
C SER A 26 -6.50 -41.65 6.14
N VAL A 27 -7.35 -41.23 5.20
CA VAL A 27 -8.75 -40.90 5.41
C VAL A 27 -8.94 -39.83 6.51
N GLU A 28 -8.01 -38.89 6.59
CA GLU A 28 -8.01 -37.81 7.60
C GLU A 28 -7.66 -36.47 6.94
N PRO A 29 -8.48 -35.40 7.15
CA PRO A 29 -8.21 -34.07 6.62
C PRO A 29 -7.08 -33.35 7.39
N PHE A 30 -6.41 -32.42 6.71
CA PHE A 30 -5.36 -31.58 7.25
C PHE A 30 -4.18 -32.38 7.84
N LEU A 31 -3.57 -33.21 7.00
CA LEU A 31 -2.31 -33.91 7.29
C LEU A 31 -1.11 -33.25 6.58
N GLY A 32 0.07 -33.76 6.85
CA GLY A 32 1.30 -33.31 6.21
C GLY A 32 1.63 -31.85 6.51
N GLU A 33 1.98 -31.09 5.48
CA GLU A 33 2.37 -29.68 5.60
C GLU A 33 1.18 -28.79 6.00
N ASN A 34 0.02 -29.01 5.39
CA ASN A 34 -1.22 -28.31 5.73
C ASN A 34 -1.64 -28.55 7.18
N GLY A 35 -1.51 -29.79 7.65
CA GLY A 35 -1.80 -30.14 9.05
C GLY A 35 -0.84 -29.48 10.04
N ARG A 36 0.44 -29.44 9.72
CA ARG A 36 1.44 -28.72 10.56
C ARG A 36 1.15 -27.22 10.63
N ALA A 37 0.83 -26.61 9.49
CA ALA A 37 0.48 -25.19 9.43
C ALA A 37 -0.79 -24.88 10.22
N LEU A 38 -1.84 -25.69 10.07
CA LEU A 38 -3.08 -25.56 10.84
C LEU A 38 -2.82 -25.70 12.35
N ASN A 39 -2.09 -26.74 12.75
CA ASN A 39 -1.77 -26.97 14.17
C ASN A 39 -1.01 -25.80 14.79
N ALA A 40 -0.06 -25.21 14.06
CA ALA A 40 0.70 -24.06 14.53
C ALA A 40 -0.20 -22.85 14.81
N VAL A 41 -1.13 -22.51 13.90
CA VAL A 41 -2.02 -21.36 14.10
C VAL A 41 -3.10 -21.63 15.14
N LEU A 42 -3.62 -22.86 15.23
CA LEU A 42 -4.55 -23.26 16.30
C LEU A 42 -3.91 -23.14 17.68
N HIS A 43 -2.68 -23.64 17.83
CA HIS A 43 -1.91 -23.54 19.08
C HIS A 43 -1.68 -22.08 19.50
N GLU A 44 -1.28 -21.20 18.56
CA GLU A 44 -1.08 -19.79 18.85
C GLU A 44 -2.39 -19.06 19.18
N ALA A 45 -3.54 -19.53 18.63
CA ALA A 45 -4.88 -19.06 18.95
C ALA A 45 -5.46 -19.68 20.24
N LYS A 46 -4.74 -20.61 20.89
CA LYS A 46 -5.18 -21.37 22.08
C LYS A 46 -6.39 -22.27 21.82
N ILE A 47 -6.53 -22.83 20.63
CA ILE A 47 -7.54 -23.82 20.25
C ILE A 47 -6.87 -25.19 20.17
N LEU A 48 -7.46 -26.19 20.86
CA LEU A 48 -6.96 -27.55 20.78
C LEU A 48 -7.58 -28.27 19.57
N ARG A 49 -6.72 -28.80 18.66
CA ARG A 49 -7.20 -29.57 17.49
C ARG A 49 -8.14 -30.72 17.89
N SER A 50 -7.87 -31.39 19.01
CA SER A 50 -8.70 -32.51 19.51
C SER A 50 -10.12 -32.10 19.92
N GLN A 51 -10.38 -30.80 20.11
CA GLN A 51 -11.72 -30.27 20.40
C GLN A 51 -12.47 -29.85 19.14
N CYS A 52 -11.83 -29.90 17.96
CA CYS A 52 -12.44 -29.55 16.69
C CYS A 52 -12.94 -30.80 15.93
N TYR A 53 -13.91 -30.57 15.05
CA TYR A 53 -14.26 -31.49 13.97
C TYR A 53 -13.68 -30.99 12.65
N LEU A 54 -13.05 -31.85 11.87
CA LEU A 54 -12.30 -31.50 10.67
C LEU A 54 -12.87 -32.21 9.46
N THR A 55 -13.14 -31.49 8.38
CA THR A 55 -13.65 -32.01 7.12
C THR A 55 -13.26 -31.12 5.95
N ASN A 56 -13.61 -31.49 4.72
CA ASN A 56 -13.47 -30.65 3.54
C ASN A 56 -14.79 -30.56 2.77
N VAL A 57 -14.87 -29.58 1.89
CA VAL A 57 -15.95 -29.48 0.91
C VAL A 57 -15.97 -30.72 0.00
N TYR A 58 -14.79 -31.22 -0.35
CA TYR A 58 -14.63 -32.38 -1.23
C TYR A 58 -13.67 -33.40 -0.57
N ASN A 59 -14.24 -34.40 0.10
CA ASN A 59 -13.45 -35.43 0.82
C ASN A 59 -12.90 -36.49 -0.13
N ALA A 60 -12.28 -36.04 -1.23
CA ALA A 60 -11.54 -36.86 -2.18
C ALA A 60 -10.43 -36.04 -2.84
N VAL A 61 -9.50 -36.69 -3.51
CA VAL A 61 -8.49 -36.01 -4.34
C VAL A 61 -9.14 -35.60 -5.67
N PRO A 62 -9.18 -34.33 -6.02
CA PRO A 62 -9.69 -33.90 -7.32
C PRO A 62 -8.76 -34.34 -8.45
N PRO A 63 -9.25 -34.43 -9.72
CA PRO A 63 -8.41 -34.76 -10.87
C PRO A 63 -7.18 -33.85 -10.94
N ALA A 64 -6.00 -34.43 -11.21
CA ALA A 64 -4.71 -33.75 -11.19
C ALA A 64 -4.38 -33.01 -9.87
N GLY A 65 -5.08 -33.26 -8.77
CA GLY A 65 -4.92 -32.57 -7.49
C GLY A 65 -5.42 -31.11 -7.51
N ASP A 66 -6.23 -30.71 -8.49
CA ASP A 66 -6.66 -29.33 -8.70
C ASP A 66 -8.19 -29.20 -8.61
N MET A 67 -8.65 -28.41 -7.64
CA MET A 67 -10.07 -28.11 -7.45
C MET A 67 -10.71 -27.39 -8.65
N CYS A 68 -9.94 -26.82 -9.56
CA CYS A 68 -10.48 -26.25 -10.81
C CYS A 68 -11.21 -27.27 -11.69
N TYR A 69 -10.96 -28.59 -11.53
CA TYR A 69 -11.73 -29.64 -12.19
C TYR A 69 -13.08 -29.91 -11.54
N ILE A 70 -13.27 -29.46 -10.32
CA ILE A 70 -14.53 -29.58 -9.54
C ILE A 70 -15.30 -28.27 -9.54
N ILE A 71 -14.59 -27.15 -9.32
CA ILE A 71 -15.12 -25.76 -9.32
C ILE A 71 -14.29 -24.94 -10.30
N PRO A 72 -14.65 -24.89 -11.61
CA PRO A 72 -13.87 -24.21 -12.63
C PRO A 72 -13.73 -22.71 -12.40
N LYS A 73 -12.49 -22.22 -12.46
CA LYS A 73 -12.15 -20.79 -12.51
C LYS A 73 -11.99 -20.28 -13.95
N GLU A 74 -11.76 -21.19 -14.91
CA GLU A 74 -11.57 -20.88 -16.32
C GLU A 74 -12.44 -21.78 -17.21
N LYS A 75 -12.89 -21.24 -18.37
CA LYS A 75 -13.76 -21.97 -19.33
C LYS A 75 -13.16 -23.30 -19.83
N LYS A 76 -11.83 -23.41 -19.89
CA LYS A 76 -11.14 -24.64 -20.34
C LYS A 76 -11.38 -25.87 -19.45
N HIS A 77 -11.82 -25.65 -18.21
CA HIS A 77 -12.14 -26.74 -17.26
C HIS A 77 -13.61 -27.14 -17.25
N ILE A 78 -14.45 -26.50 -18.09
CA ILE A 78 -15.87 -26.84 -18.20
C ILE A 78 -16.05 -28.03 -19.15
N HIS A 79 -16.76 -29.06 -18.71
CA HIS A 79 -17.04 -30.29 -19.48
C HIS A 79 -18.46 -30.82 -19.21
N ALA A 80 -18.86 -31.90 -19.89
CA ALA A 80 -20.23 -32.41 -19.92
C ALA A 80 -20.83 -32.83 -18.55
N GLU A 81 -19.99 -33.14 -17.54
CA GLU A 81 -20.44 -33.50 -16.20
C GLU A 81 -20.66 -32.28 -15.28
N MET A 82 -20.57 -31.06 -15.80
CA MET A 82 -20.82 -29.85 -15.06
C MET A 82 -22.29 -29.50 -15.01
N VAL A 83 -22.70 -28.99 -13.86
CA VAL A 83 -24.07 -28.49 -13.58
C VAL A 83 -24.01 -27.09 -13.00
N SER A 84 -25.06 -26.30 -13.19
CA SER A 84 -25.13 -24.96 -12.60
C SER A 84 -25.53 -25.04 -11.13
N TRP A 85 -24.72 -24.43 -10.25
CA TRP A 85 -25.02 -24.32 -8.83
C TRP A 85 -24.42 -23.02 -8.25
N ARG A 86 -25.20 -22.28 -7.48
CA ARG A 86 -24.82 -20.98 -6.89
C ARG A 86 -24.12 -20.04 -7.89
N GLY A 87 -24.69 -19.95 -9.12
CA GLY A 87 -24.17 -19.07 -10.18
C GLY A 87 -22.87 -19.51 -10.86
N LYS A 88 -22.33 -20.70 -10.50
CA LYS A 88 -21.15 -21.27 -11.15
C LYS A 88 -21.45 -22.64 -11.77
N GLN A 89 -20.64 -23.03 -12.76
CA GLN A 89 -20.59 -24.40 -13.25
C GLN A 89 -19.75 -25.23 -12.28
N VAL A 90 -20.26 -26.37 -11.79
CA VAL A 90 -19.56 -27.26 -10.87
C VAL A 90 -19.72 -28.71 -11.31
N HIS A 91 -18.73 -29.55 -11.00
CA HIS A 91 -18.83 -30.98 -11.27
C HIS A 91 -19.94 -31.60 -10.41
N ARG A 92 -20.81 -32.46 -11.01
CA ARG A 92 -21.94 -33.09 -10.31
C ARG A 92 -21.58 -33.79 -8.99
N ARG A 93 -20.36 -34.34 -8.88
CA ARG A 93 -19.87 -34.98 -7.64
C ARG A 93 -19.81 -34.01 -6.46
N LEU A 94 -19.61 -32.71 -6.71
CA LEU A 94 -19.62 -31.72 -5.63
C LEU A 94 -20.95 -31.69 -4.90
N LEU A 95 -22.07 -31.80 -5.62
CA LEU A 95 -23.41 -31.76 -4.98
C LEU A 95 -23.61 -32.90 -4.00
N ALA A 96 -23.10 -34.11 -4.31
CA ALA A 96 -23.15 -35.23 -3.38
C ALA A 96 -22.29 -35.00 -2.13
N GLU A 97 -21.13 -34.32 -2.29
CA GLU A 97 -20.28 -33.96 -1.18
C GLU A 97 -20.86 -32.80 -0.34
N VAL A 98 -21.57 -31.87 -0.96
CA VAL A 98 -22.31 -30.82 -0.23
C VAL A 98 -23.38 -31.45 0.66
N ILE A 99 -24.19 -32.42 0.16
CA ILE A 99 -25.18 -33.17 0.97
C ILE A 99 -24.50 -33.91 2.13
N ARG A 100 -23.31 -34.48 1.92
CA ARG A 100 -22.51 -35.09 2.99
C ARG A 100 -22.13 -34.06 4.04
N LEU A 101 -21.61 -32.91 3.61
CA LEU A 101 -21.16 -31.82 4.50
C LEU A 101 -22.34 -31.28 5.33
N GLU A 102 -23.51 -31.09 4.72
CA GLU A 102 -24.73 -30.65 5.42
C GLU A 102 -25.11 -31.65 6.53
N ARG A 103 -25.08 -32.98 6.25
CA ARG A 103 -25.32 -34.01 7.25
C ARG A 103 -24.30 -34.01 8.40
N GLU A 104 -23.02 -33.73 8.09
CA GLU A 104 -21.99 -33.59 9.13
C GLU A 104 -22.26 -32.38 10.02
N ILE A 105 -22.67 -31.24 9.43
CA ILE A 105 -23.04 -30.02 10.18
C ILE A 105 -24.25 -30.31 11.10
N GLU A 106 -25.25 -31.00 10.58
CA GLU A 106 -26.44 -31.39 11.36
C GLU A 106 -26.12 -32.37 12.51
N LEU A 107 -25.15 -33.28 12.29
CA LEU A 107 -24.70 -34.24 13.30
C LEU A 107 -23.89 -33.57 14.40
N VAL A 108 -22.89 -32.75 14.03
CA VAL A 108 -21.93 -32.12 14.95
C VAL A 108 -22.55 -30.91 15.65
N ARG A 109 -23.42 -30.17 14.99
CA ARG A 109 -24.05 -28.91 15.46
C ARG A 109 -23.07 -27.92 16.06
N PRO A 110 -22.02 -27.53 15.30
CA PRO A 110 -21.02 -26.62 15.81
C PRO A 110 -21.58 -25.20 16.04
N ASN A 111 -21.09 -24.51 17.05
CA ASN A 111 -21.41 -23.08 17.24
C ASN A 111 -20.82 -22.19 16.16
N VAL A 112 -19.68 -22.61 15.59
CA VAL A 112 -19.01 -21.88 14.51
C VAL A 112 -18.32 -22.83 13.53
N ILE A 113 -18.48 -22.55 12.24
CA ILE A 113 -17.78 -23.22 11.15
C ILE A 113 -16.64 -22.32 10.67
N VAL A 114 -15.45 -22.86 10.56
CA VAL A 114 -14.28 -22.19 10.00
C VAL A 114 -14.16 -22.56 8.53
N ALA A 115 -14.35 -21.63 7.62
CA ALA A 115 -14.17 -21.82 6.19
C ALA A 115 -12.70 -21.56 5.81
N ALA A 116 -11.91 -22.63 5.66
CA ALA A 116 -10.48 -22.53 5.38
C ALA A 116 -10.21 -22.55 3.86
N GLY A 117 -10.20 -21.39 3.23
CA GLY A 117 -9.93 -21.22 1.79
C GLY A 117 -11.10 -20.65 0.99
N ASP A 118 -10.87 -20.43 -0.29
CA ASP A 118 -11.82 -19.81 -1.20
C ASP A 118 -13.00 -20.74 -1.54
N GLU A 119 -12.73 -22.02 -1.74
CA GLU A 119 -13.72 -23.03 -2.10
C GLU A 119 -14.65 -23.31 -0.92
N ALA A 120 -14.10 -23.47 0.30
CA ALA A 120 -14.87 -23.64 1.52
C ALA A 120 -15.76 -22.42 1.80
N LEU A 121 -15.22 -21.21 1.68
CA LEU A 121 -15.99 -19.97 1.83
C LEU A 121 -17.17 -19.93 0.87
N TRP A 122 -16.94 -20.17 -0.42
CA TRP A 122 -18.00 -20.10 -1.42
C TRP A 122 -19.08 -21.18 -1.23
N VAL A 123 -18.69 -22.41 -0.94
CA VAL A 123 -19.64 -23.51 -0.73
C VAL A 123 -20.52 -23.27 0.49
N LEU A 124 -19.95 -22.77 1.58
CA LEU A 124 -20.69 -22.57 2.84
C LEU A 124 -21.55 -21.29 2.84
N THR A 125 -21.14 -20.23 2.12
CA THR A 125 -21.79 -18.92 2.26
C THR A 125 -22.19 -18.25 0.94
N GLY A 126 -21.69 -18.74 -0.20
CA GLY A 126 -21.83 -18.07 -1.49
C GLY A 126 -20.84 -16.91 -1.71
N ALA A 127 -20.13 -16.44 -0.68
CA ALA A 127 -19.16 -15.36 -0.79
C ALA A 127 -17.89 -15.79 -1.54
N VAL A 128 -17.20 -14.84 -2.21
CA VAL A 128 -16.05 -15.12 -3.06
C VAL A 128 -14.86 -14.23 -2.67
N GLY A 129 -13.69 -14.84 -2.52
CA GLY A 129 -12.44 -14.15 -2.24
C GLY A 129 -12.11 -14.05 -0.75
N VAL A 130 -11.39 -15.07 -0.23
CA VAL A 130 -11.02 -15.14 1.18
C VAL A 130 -10.17 -13.94 1.63
N ASP A 131 -9.41 -13.32 0.75
CA ASP A 131 -8.63 -12.11 1.06
C ASP A 131 -9.51 -10.93 1.52
N LYS A 132 -10.77 -10.87 1.07
CA LYS A 132 -11.76 -9.85 1.47
C LYS A 132 -12.50 -10.26 2.73
N TRP A 133 -12.97 -11.52 2.75
CA TRP A 133 -13.94 -12.01 3.73
C TRP A 133 -13.31 -12.59 5.00
N ARG A 134 -11.97 -12.79 5.04
CA ARG A 134 -11.32 -13.37 6.22
C ARG A 134 -11.72 -12.63 7.51
N GLY A 135 -11.97 -13.40 8.54
CA GLY A 135 -12.39 -12.88 9.85
C GLY A 135 -13.81 -12.33 9.93
N SER A 136 -14.57 -12.29 8.81
CA SER A 136 -15.98 -11.86 8.83
C SER A 136 -16.87 -12.85 9.57
N LEU A 137 -17.84 -12.32 10.30
CA LEU A 137 -18.93 -13.09 10.90
C LEU A 137 -20.05 -13.24 9.87
N LEU A 138 -20.08 -14.40 9.23
CA LEU A 138 -21.10 -14.81 8.26
C LEU A 138 -22.00 -15.88 8.84
N THR A 139 -23.04 -16.26 8.10
CA THR A 139 -23.93 -17.37 8.41
C THR A 139 -23.93 -18.41 7.30
N LEU A 140 -24.18 -19.65 7.62
CA LEU A 140 -24.33 -20.73 6.66
C LEU A 140 -25.41 -20.35 5.63
N ASP A 141 -25.13 -20.55 4.34
CA ASP A 141 -25.96 -20.13 3.20
C ASP A 141 -26.26 -18.63 3.11
N GLY A 142 -25.69 -17.80 3.98
CA GLY A 142 -26.03 -16.40 4.12
C GLY A 142 -27.39 -16.13 4.78
N GLU A 143 -28.00 -17.14 5.37
CA GLU A 143 -29.35 -17.05 5.96
C GLU A 143 -29.28 -16.67 7.45
N PRO A 144 -30.07 -15.68 7.90
CA PRO A 144 -30.15 -15.31 9.31
C PRO A 144 -30.56 -16.49 10.19
N GLY A 145 -29.94 -16.61 11.38
CA GLY A 145 -30.24 -17.63 12.36
C GLY A 145 -29.61 -19.02 12.12
N LYS A 146 -28.88 -19.19 10.99
CA LYS A 146 -28.08 -20.40 10.77
C LYS A 146 -26.71 -20.31 11.45
N THR A 147 -25.98 -21.42 11.47
CA THR A 147 -24.65 -21.55 12.10
C THR A 147 -23.69 -20.49 11.58
N LYS A 148 -22.94 -19.88 12.50
CA LYS A 148 -21.89 -18.88 12.17
C LYS A 148 -20.79 -19.48 11.31
N VAL A 149 -20.30 -18.71 10.34
CA VAL A 149 -19.17 -19.08 9.47
C VAL A 149 -18.12 -17.98 9.51
N ILE A 150 -16.87 -18.35 9.83
CA ILE A 150 -15.72 -17.42 9.83
C ILE A 150 -14.69 -17.90 8.81
N PRO A 151 -14.46 -17.15 7.73
CA PRO A 151 -13.43 -17.48 6.75
C PRO A 151 -12.02 -17.20 7.28
N ILE A 152 -11.09 -18.10 6.96
CA ILE A 152 -9.66 -17.95 7.21
C ILE A 152 -8.85 -18.32 5.97
N TYR A 153 -7.59 -17.92 5.91
CA TYR A 153 -6.69 -18.40 4.87
C TYR A 153 -6.53 -19.92 4.94
N HIS A 154 -6.47 -20.56 3.76
CA HIS A 154 -6.19 -22.00 3.70
C HIS A 154 -4.79 -22.30 4.26
N PRO A 155 -4.60 -23.39 5.04
CA PRO A 155 -3.31 -23.72 5.66
C PRO A 155 -2.13 -23.78 4.66
N SER A 156 -2.35 -24.18 3.40
CA SER A 156 -1.32 -24.17 2.37
C SER A 156 -0.76 -22.77 2.06
N ARG A 157 -1.56 -21.71 2.19
CA ARG A 157 -1.08 -20.31 2.03
C ARG A 157 -0.37 -19.83 3.29
N VAL A 158 -0.87 -20.22 4.46
CA VAL A 158 -0.31 -19.87 5.78
C VAL A 158 1.10 -20.42 5.95
N ALA A 159 1.38 -21.62 5.42
CA ALA A 159 2.70 -22.25 5.49
C ALA A 159 3.82 -21.39 4.85
N TRP A 160 3.50 -20.55 3.85
CA TRP A 160 4.50 -19.83 3.05
C TRP A 160 4.51 -18.32 3.24
N VAL A 161 3.49 -17.75 3.89
CA VAL A 161 3.35 -16.29 4.03
C VAL A 161 3.16 -15.93 5.49
N ALA A 162 4.18 -15.35 6.08
CA ALA A 162 4.21 -15.05 7.52
C ALA A 162 3.11 -14.09 7.97
N ASP A 163 2.79 -13.05 7.17
CA ASP A 163 1.70 -12.12 7.46
C ASP A 163 0.35 -12.85 7.51
N MET A 164 0.11 -13.80 6.58
CA MET A 164 -1.10 -14.60 6.57
C MET A 164 -1.20 -15.50 7.80
N LYS A 165 -0.07 -16.00 8.32
CA LYS A 165 -0.03 -16.75 9.57
C LYS A 165 -0.53 -15.89 10.73
N ALA A 166 0.02 -14.70 10.92
CA ALA A 166 -0.37 -13.79 11.99
C ALA A 166 -1.85 -13.38 11.90
N LEU A 167 -2.33 -13.10 10.68
CA LEU A 167 -3.73 -12.76 10.44
C LEU A 167 -4.67 -13.94 10.71
N THR A 168 -4.28 -15.15 10.31
CA THR A 168 -5.08 -16.37 10.59
C THR A 168 -5.17 -16.64 12.10
N VAL A 169 -4.11 -16.40 12.86
CA VAL A 169 -4.15 -16.49 14.32
C VAL A 169 -5.15 -15.50 14.91
N GLN A 170 -5.21 -14.26 14.38
CA GLN A 170 -6.20 -13.27 14.82
C GLN A 170 -7.63 -13.70 14.49
N ASP A 171 -7.86 -14.21 13.27
CA ASP A 171 -9.16 -14.73 12.87
C ASP A 171 -9.59 -15.93 13.75
N LEU A 172 -8.67 -16.84 14.07
CA LEU A 172 -8.92 -17.98 14.94
C LEU A 172 -9.19 -17.57 16.40
N ARG A 173 -8.62 -16.45 16.89
CA ARG A 173 -9.00 -15.90 18.19
C ARG A 173 -10.46 -15.45 18.21
N ARG A 174 -10.94 -14.85 17.10
CA ARG A 174 -12.36 -14.54 16.92
C ARG A 174 -13.20 -15.82 16.89
N VAL A 175 -12.75 -16.86 16.18
CA VAL A 175 -13.40 -18.19 16.19
C VAL A 175 -13.53 -18.72 17.62
N ALA A 176 -12.46 -18.65 18.43
CA ALA A 176 -12.49 -19.11 19.83
C ALA A 176 -13.48 -18.32 20.69
N GLN A 177 -13.65 -17.02 20.41
CA GLN A 177 -14.64 -16.20 21.10
C GLN A 177 -16.06 -16.57 20.67
N GLU A 178 -16.30 -16.68 19.37
CA GLU A 178 -17.60 -16.99 18.78
C GLU A 178 -18.05 -18.44 19.03
N SER A 179 -17.12 -19.35 19.29
CA SER A 179 -17.47 -20.75 19.60
C SER A 179 -18.13 -20.96 20.96
N LYS A 180 -18.20 -19.94 21.82
CA LYS A 180 -18.80 -20.03 23.16
C LYS A 180 -20.30 -20.09 23.13
N THR A 181 -20.94 -19.48 22.14
CA THR A 181 -22.41 -19.48 21.98
C THR A 181 -22.79 -19.79 20.53
N PRO A 182 -23.93 -20.42 20.25
CA PRO A 182 -24.40 -20.67 18.88
C PRO A 182 -24.94 -19.40 18.20
N GLU A 183 -25.48 -18.44 18.98
CA GLU A 183 -26.13 -17.25 18.45
C GLU A 183 -25.11 -16.28 17.84
N LEU A 184 -25.48 -15.62 16.74
CA LEU A 184 -24.78 -14.49 16.16
C LEU A 184 -25.29 -13.19 16.79
N HIS A 185 -24.42 -12.48 17.49
CA HIS A 185 -24.74 -11.19 18.11
C HIS A 185 -24.35 -10.05 17.20
N GLU A 186 -25.27 -9.62 16.32
CA GLU A 186 -25.08 -8.42 15.52
C GLU A 186 -25.37 -7.15 16.36
N PRO A 187 -24.54 -6.10 16.24
CA PRO A 187 -24.83 -4.81 16.87
C PRO A 187 -26.15 -4.24 16.33
N LYS A 188 -26.93 -3.63 17.22
CA LYS A 188 -28.14 -2.92 16.81
C LYS A 188 -27.80 -1.50 16.40
N TRP A 189 -27.32 -1.37 15.16
CA TRP A 189 -27.02 -0.07 14.59
C TRP A 189 -28.27 0.78 14.38
N ASN A 190 -28.18 2.03 14.77
CA ASN A 190 -29.19 3.07 14.55
C ASN A 190 -28.66 4.04 13.49
N TYR A 191 -29.01 3.81 12.22
CA TYR A 191 -28.57 4.61 11.09
C TYR A 191 -29.71 5.48 10.55
N LEU A 192 -29.52 6.80 10.57
CA LEU A 192 -30.42 7.74 9.93
C LEU A 192 -29.93 7.99 8.50
N VAL A 193 -30.54 7.29 7.52
CA VAL A 193 -30.05 7.25 6.14
C VAL A 193 -30.83 8.12 5.14
N GLU A 194 -32.10 8.39 5.38
CA GLU A 194 -32.96 9.25 4.55
C GLU A 194 -33.60 10.34 5.41
N PRO A 195 -32.76 11.24 5.99
CA PRO A 195 -33.30 12.21 6.92
C PRO A 195 -34.11 13.28 6.20
N PHE A 196 -35.20 13.71 6.83
CA PHE A 196 -35.85 14.98 6.46
C PHE A 196 -35.00 16.17 6.92
N TYR A 197 -35.21 17.32 6.29
CA TYR A 197 -34.45 18.52 6.61
C TYR A 197 -34.45 18.85 8.12
N HIS A 198 -35.65 18.90 8.74
CA HIS A 198 -35.76 19.20 10.18
C HIS A 198 -34.99 18.20 11.05
N THR A 199 -34.96 16.92 10.66
CA THR A 199 -34.23 15.89 11.40
C THR A 199 -32.72 16.11 11.34
N VAL A 200 -32.19 16.55 10.19
CA VAL A 200 -30.76 16.92 10.06
C VAL A 200 -30.44 18.11 10.96
N ILE A 201 -31.31 19.15 10.94
CA ILE A 201 -31.13 20.35 11.75
C ILE A 201 -31.17 20.01 13.24
N GLU A 202 -32.11 19.16 13.67
CA GLU A 202 -32.23 18.70 15.08
C GLU A 202 -30.96 17.92 15.48
N ALA A 203 -30.50 16.95 14.67
CA ALA A 203 -29.32 16.15 14.96
C ALA A 203 -28.03 17.02 15.05
N LEU A 204 -27.83 17.95 14.13
CA LEU A 204 -26.69 18.87 14.17
C LEU A 204 -26.75 19.83 15.36
N ASN A 205 -27.94 20.34 15.72
CA ASN A 205 -28.11 21.18 16.89
C ASN A 205 -27.94 20.39 18.19
N GLU A 206 -28.33 19.13 18.26
CA GLU A 206 -28.04 18.25 19.40
C GLU A 206 -26.54 18.08 19.62
N ILE A 207 -25.79 17.78 18.54
CA ILE A 207 -24.33 17.69 18.59
C ILE A 207 -23.75 19.04 19.05
N LEU A 208 -24.21 20.16 18.48
CA LEU A 208 -23.75 21.50 18.86
C LEU A 208 -24.08 21.82 20.30
N GLY A 209 -25.26 21.43 20.79
CA GLY A 209 -25.65 21.55 22.19
C GLY A 209 -24.71 20.78 23.14
N ARG A 210 -24.32 19.57 22.80
CA ARG A 210 -23.32 18.78 23.53
C ARG A 210 -21.96 19.49 23.55
N LEU A 211 -21.52 20.04 22.41
CA LEU A 211 -20.26 20.78 22.28
C LEU A 211 -20.24 22.08 23.13
N ASN A 212 -21.35 22.76 23.22
CA ASN A 212 -21.49 24.02 24.00
C ASN A 212 -21.67 23.78 25.50
N GLY A 213 -22.31 22.67 25.88
CA GLY A 213 -22.69 22.38 27.25
C GLY A 213 -21.67 21.60 28.08
N ASN A 214 -20.77 20.90 27.43
CA ASN A 214 -19.78 20.05 28.09
C ASN A 214 -18.39 20.69 28.05
N TYR A 215 -17.72 20.72 29.21
CA TYR A 215 -16.26 20.97 29.29
C TYR A 215 -15.44 19.79 28.75
N GLU A 216 -16.07 18.70 28.35
CA GLU A 216 -15.44 17.52 27.78
C GLU A 216 -15.38 17.59 26.26
N LEU A 217 -14.31 17.00 25.71
CA LEU A 217 -14.10 16.91 24.28
C LEU A 217 -15.04 15.85 23.66
N VAL A 218 -15.77 16.23 22.61
CA VAL A 218 -16.66 15.33 21.89
C VAL A 218 -15.97 14.76 20.67
N TRP A 219 -15.84 13.43 20.60
CA TRP A 219 -15.37 12.75 19.42
C TRP A 219 -16.50 12.62 18.39
N LEU A 220 -16.20 13.02 17.17
CA LEU A 220 -17.12 12.95 16.05
C LEU A 220 -16.41 12.32 14.85
N THR A 221 -16.90 11.20 14.38
CA THR A 221 -16.38 10.58 13.16
C THR A 221 -17.01 11.20 11.94
N LEU A 222 -16.19 11.49 10.94
CA LEU A 222 -16.55 12.08 9.66
C LEU A 222 -16.09 11.17 8.53
N ASP A 223 -16.94 10.95 7.54
CA ASP A 223 -16.62 10.29 6.28
C ASP A 223 -17.44 10.90 5.14
N LEU A 224 -16.83 11.15 3.99
CA LEU A 224 -17.50 11.68 2.81
C LEU A 224 -17.53 10.66 1.69
N GLU A 225 -18.68 10.51 1.06
CA GLU A 225 -18.73 9.91 -0.26
C GLU A 225 -18.76 10.97 -1.35
N THR A 226 -18.03 10.74 -2.43
CA THR A 226 -17.88 11.72 -3.51
C THR A 226 -18.27 11.12 -4.86
N SER A 227 -18.88 11.93 -5.69
CA SER A 227 -19.25 11.56 -7.06
C SER A 227 -18.98 12.71 -8.02
N VAL A 228 -18.38 12.42 -9.17
CA VAL A 228 -18.09 13.38 -10.25
C VAL A 228 -17.40 14.67 -9.77
N GLY A 229 -16.53 14.55 -8.75
CA GLY A 229 -15.79 15.70 -8.20
C GLY A 229 -16.55 16.55 -7.19
N HIS A 230 -17.72 16.11 -6.74
CA HIS A 230 -18.55 16.78 -5.73
C HIS A 230 -18.76 15.90 -4.49
N ILE A 231 -19.14 16.51 -3.37
CA ILE A 231 -19.58 15.82 -2.16
C ILE A 231 -20.98 15.26 -2.42
N ALA A 232 -21.11 13.93 -2.34
CA ALA A 232 -22.38 13.27 -2.57
C ALA A 232 -23.16 13.03 -1.27
N CYS A 233 -22.48 12.68 -0.19
CA CYS A 233 -23.05 12.67 1.16
C CYS A 233 -21.96 12.86 2.22
N CYS A 234 -22.39 13.21 3.43
CA CYS A 234 -21.54 13.42 4.61
C CYS A 234 -22.07 12.55 5.75
N GLY A 235 -21.29 11.56 6.15
CA GLY A 235 -21.58 10.70 7.29
C GLY A 235 -20.97 11.26 8.57
N LEU A 236 -21.75 11.20 9.65
CA LEU A 236 -21.31 11.55 11.00
C LEU A 236 -21.70 10.45 11.98
N ALA A 237 -20.78 10.08 12.89
CA ALA A 237 -21.05 9.17 14.00
C ALA A 237 -20.48 9.71 15.30
N THR A 238 -21.26 9.62 16.37
CA THR A 238 -20.87 10.04 17.73
C THR A 238 -20.44 8.88 18.61
N ASP A 239 -20.67 7.66 18.16
CA ASP A 239 -20.34 6.41 18.83
C ASP A 239 -20.36 5.24 17.81
N PRO A 240 -19.96 4.00 18.17
CA PRO A 240 -19.92 2.86 17.25
C PRO A 240 -21.27 2.33 16.75
N LEU A 241 -22.39 2.82 17.29
CA LEU A 241 -23.73 2.28 16.97
C LEU A 241 -24.64 3.30 16.26
N ASN A 242 -24.38 4.59 16.43
CA ASN A 242 -25.23 5.66 15.94
C ASN A 242 -24.53 6.49 14.86
N ALA A 243 -25.16 6.61 13.71
CA ALA A 243 -24.67 7.45 12.63
C ALA A 243 -25.80 8.10 11.82
N ILE A 244 -25.52 9.27 11.27
CA ILE A 244 -26.37 9.96 10.31
C ILE A 244 -25.60 10.13 8.99
N CYS A 245 -26.25 9.84 7.87
CA CYS A 245 -25.78 10.22 6.55
C CYS A 245 -26.60 11.42 6.07
N ILE A 246 -25.95 12.53 5.78
CA ILE A 246 -26.55 13.77 5.24
C ILE A 246 -26.29 13.75 3.73
N PRO A 247 -27.30 13.42 2.90
CA PRO A 247 -27.15 13.39 1.44
C PRO A 247 -27.07 14.79 0.86
N PHE A 248 -26.30 14.98 -0.20
CA PHE A 248 -26.27 16.20 -1.05
C PHE A 248 -26.61 15.86 -2.49
N MET A 249 -26.45 14.60 -2.90
CA MET A 249 -26.81 14.09 -4.23
C MET A 249 -27.67 12.85 -4.09
N CYS A 250 -28.61 12.67 -5.02
CA CYS A 250 -29.41 11.47 -5.15
C CYS A 250 -29.68 11.18 -6.63
N GLN A 251 -30.16 9.98 -6.96
CA GLN A 251 -30.46 9.58 -8.34
C GLN A 251 -31.77 10.22 -8.84
N GLU A 252 -32.69 10.52 -7.94
CA GLU A 252 -34.01 11.02 -8.27
C GLU A 252 -34.01 12.51 -8.63
N TYR A 253 -33.28 13.34 -7.90
CA TYR A 253 -33.29 14.81 -8.04
C TYR A 253 -32.02 15.32 -8.72
N LYS A 254 -32.13 15.80 -9.96
CA LYS A 254 -30.99 16.30 -10.76
C LYS A 254 -30.33 17.57 -10.19
N ASN A 255 -31.06 18.35 -9.38
CA ASN A 255 -30.61 19.65 -8.84
C ASN A 255 -30.05 19.57 -7.40
N GLY A 256 -29.83 18.37 -6.89
CA GLY A 256 -29.41 18.14 -5.51
C GLY A 256 -30.54 17.58 -4.65
N TYR A 257 -30.19 17.12 -3.44
CA TYR A 257 -31.15 16.53 -2.49
C TYR A 257 -31.95 17.60 -1.73
N TRP A 258 -31.29 18.71 -1.40
CA TRP A 258 -31.86 19.84 -0.66
C TRP A 258 -32.20 21.01 -1.58
N SER A 259 -33.11 21.88 -1.16
CA SER A 259 -33.20 23.22 -1.73
C SER A 259 -31.93 24.01 -1.38
N LEU A 260 -31.63 25.05 -2.15
CA LEU A 260 -30.44 25.88 -1.91
C LEU A 260 -30.39 26.48 -0.49
N LEU A 261 -31.52 26.89 0.06
CA LEU A 261 -31.59 27.49 1.41
C LEU A 261 -31.33 26.42 2.48
N GLU A 262 -31.92 25.24 2.34
CA GLU A 262 -31.69 24.12 3.25
C GLU A 262 -30.25 23.67 3.22
N GLU A 263 -29.64 23.55 2.03
CA GLU A 263 -28.23 23.17 1.90
C GLU A 263 -27.28 24.18 2.57
N ILE A 264 -27.54 25.50 2.38
CA ILE A 264 -26.76 26.58 3.03
C ILE A 264 -26.85 26.47 4.55
N GLU A 265 -28.03 26.20 5.10
CA GLU A 265 -28.19 26.08 6.56
C GLU A 265 -27.51 24.83 7.09
N ILE A 266 -27.67 23.67 6.43
CA ILE A 266 -27.00 22.42 6.78
C ILE A 266 -25.47 22.63 6.76
N VAL A 267 -24.90 23.17 5.70
CA VAL A 267 -23.45 23.42 5.58
C VAL A 267 -22.96 24.42 6.63
N SER A 268 -23.76 25.44 6.96
CA SER A 268 -23.44 26.38 8.03
C SER A 268 -23.39 25.72 9.41
N LEU A 269 -24.30 24.79 9.69
CA LEU A 269 -24.29 24.01 10.94
C LEU A 269 -23.13 23.00 10.95
N LEU A 270 -22.87 22.31 9.84
CA LEU A 270 -21.69 21.43 9.70
C LEU A 270 -20.39 22.21 9.96
N HIS A 271 -20.27 23.43 9.42
CA HIS A 271 -19.12 24.29 9.71
C HIS A 271 -19.00 24.54 11.22
N LYS A 272 -20.08 24.98 11.89
CA LYS A 272 -20.06 25.24 13.33
C LYS A 272 -19.68 24.01 14.16
N VAL A 273 -20.23 22.86 13.82
CA VAL A 273 -19.95 21.58 14.51
C VAL A 273 -18.51 21.14 14.28
N LEU A 274 -18.08 21.04 13.02
CA LEU A 274 -16.78 20.45 12.65
C LEU A 274 -15.57 21.34 12.98
N THR A 275 -15.79 22.65 13.22
CA THR A 275 -14.73 23.59 13.62
C THR A 275 -14.82 24.00 15.08
N HIS A 276 -15.78 23.48 15.84
CA HIS A 276 -15.99 23.86 17.25
C HIS A 276 -14.74 23.54 18.10
N PRO A 277 -14.34 24.42 19.07
CA PRO A 277 -13.16 24.19 19.92
C PRO A 277 -13.16 22.85 20.67
N ASN A 278 -14.34 22.39 21.10
CA ASN A 278 -14.51 21.15 21.87
C ASN A 278 -14.68 19.89 21.00
N VAL A 279 -14.79 20.00 19.65
CA VAL A 279 -14.86 18.83 18.79
C VAL A 279 -13.49 18.21 18.58
N ARG A 280 -13.48 16.90 18.46
CA ARG A 280 -12.33 16.09 18.00
C ARG A 280 -12.79 15.25 16.82
N VAL A 281 -12.51 15.72 15.61
CA VAL A 281 -12.90 15.00 14.39
C VAL A 281 -11.95 13.83 14.16
N ARG A 282 -12.55 12.67 13.95
CA ARG A 282 -11.93 11.41 13.62
C ARG A 282 -12.38 10.96 12.22
N GLY A 283 -11.55 10.24 11.49
CA GLY A 283 -11.92 9.64 10.21
C GLY A 283 -10.83 8.75 9.65
N GLN A 284 -11.04 8.25 8.45
CA GLN A 284 -10.11 7.36 7.74
C GLN A 284 -9.61 8.03 6.48
N ASN A 285 -8.31 8.36 6.38
CA ASN A 285 -7.72 9.06 5.23
C ASN A 285 -8.31 10.46 4.99
N LEU A 286 -8.53 11.19 6.09
CA LEU A 286 -9.19 12.51 6.09
C LEU A 286 -8.50 13.59 5.24
N LEU A 287 -7.25 13.36 4.80
CA LEU A 287 -6.62 14.23 3.80
C LEU A 287 -7.43 14.31 2.51
N TYR A 288 -8.13 13.23 2.13
CA TYR A 288 -9.03 13.23 0.98
C TYR A 288 -10.28 14.09 1.24
N ASP A 289 -10.99 13.83 2.33
CA ASP A 289 -12.23 14.51 2.69
C ASP A 289 -12.02 16.00 2.92
N CYS A 290 -10.94 16.38 3.59
CA CYS A 290 -10.61 17.78 3.84
C CYS A 290 -10.32 18.58 2.56
N GLN A 291 -9.79 17.94 1.49
CA GLN A 291 -9.65 18.62 0.19
C GLN A 291 -11.01 18.94 -0.42
N TYR A 292 -11.99 18.02 -0.33
CA TYR A 292 -13.35 18.25 -0.82
C TYR A 292 -14.08 19.29 0.01
N ILE A 293 -14.04 19.22 1.34
CA ILE A 293 -14.65 20.21 2.23
C ILE A 293 -14.08 21.60 1.96
N TYR A 294 -12.77 21.74 1.88
CA TYR A 294 -12.14 23.03 1.59
C TYR A 294 -12.51 23.55 0.19
N ARG A 295 -12.56 22.68 -0.81
CA ARG A 295 -12.89 23.09 -2.18
C ARG A 295 -14.34 23.60 -2.29
N HIS A 296 -15.29 22.89 -1.69
CA HIS A 296 -16.72 23.16 -1.84
C HIS A 296 -17.26 24.10 -0.75
N TRP A 297 -16.88 23.89 0.51
CA TRP A 297 -17.43 24.59 1.66
C TRP A 297 -16.49 25.61 2.30
N LYS A 298 -15.21 25.69 1.86
CA LYS A 298 -14.21 26.71 2.27
C LYS A 298 -13.79 26.67 3.74
N PHE A 299 -13.92 25.54 4.43
CA PHE A 299 -13.36 25.33 5.76
C PHE A 299 -12.64 24.00 5.87
N VAL A 300 -11.91 23.79 6.96
CA VAL A 300 -11.25 22.52 7.28
C VAL A 300 -11.75 22.07 8.65
N PRO A 301 -12.23 20.80 8.78
CA PRO A 301 -12.61 20.22 10.05
C PRO A 301 -11.46 20.21 11.06
N ARG A 302 -11.77 20.23 12.35
CA ARG A 302 -10.80 20.16 13.43
C ARG A 302 -10.34 18.70 13.64
N VAL A 303 -9.59 18.19 12.69
CA VAL A 303 -9.07 16.80 12.68
C VAL A 303 -8.16 16.58 13.87
N ALA A 304 -8.47 15.55 14.66
CA ALA A 304 -7.71 15.13 15.82
C ALA A 304 -7.12 13.72 15.66
N GLN A 305 -7.77 12.86 14.85
CA GLN A 305 -7.30 11.51 14.58
C GLN A 305 -7.68 11.05 13.17
N ASP A 306 -6.69 10.66 12.40
CA ASP A 306 -6.86 9.83 11.22
C ASP A 306 -6.50 8.39 11.58
N THR A 307 -7.45 7.47 11.49
CA THR A 307 -7.28 6.06 11.89
C THR A 307 -6.26 5.32 11.00
N MET A 308 -6.11 5.75 9.74
CA MET A 308 -5.08 5.22 8.86
C MET A 308 -3.67 5.55 9.38
N ILE A 309 -3.46 6.77 9.90
CA ILE A 309 -2.19 7.22 10.51
C ILE A 309 -1.94 6.46 11.81
N THR A 310 -2.94 6.33 12.68
CA THR A 310 -2.81 5.59 13.94
C THR A 310 -2.45 4.12 13.67
N HIS A 311 -3.18 3.44 12.76
CA HIS A 311 -2.87 2.07 12.38
C HIS A 311 -1.48 1.93 11.75
N HIS A 312 -1.06 2.88 10.92
CA HIS A 312 0.28 2.90 10.33
C HIS A 312 1.38 3.00 11.39
N THR A 313 1.15 3.78 12.44
CA THR A 313 2.08 3.91 13.57
C THR A 313 2.25 2.60 14.32
N ILE A 314 1.18 1.82 14.48
CA ILE A 314 1.21 0.51 15.16
C ILE A 314 1.79 -0.58 14.23
N TRP A 315 1.31 -0.64 12.98
CA TRP A 315 1.60 -1.70 12.01
C TRP A 315 1.98 -1.13 10.64
N ALA A 316 3.17 -0.53 10.54
CA ALA A 316 3.63 0.09 9.29
C ALA A 316 3.62 -0.87 8.08
N GLY A 317 3.79 -2.17 8.29
CA GLY A 317 3.83 -3.19 7.24
C GLY A 317 2.49 -3.80 6.83
N LEU A 318 1.41 -3.56 7.58
CA LEU A 318 0.10 -4.14 7.26
C LEU A 318 -0.73 -3.23 6.34
N PRO A 319 -1.75 -3.75 5.62
CA PRO A 319 -2.66 -2.95 4.80
C PRO A 319 -3.40 -1.87 5.59
N LYS A 320 -3.65 -0.72 4.97
CA LYS A 320 -4.22 0.47 5.61
C LYS A 320 -5.72 0.68 5.31
N ARG A 321 -6.34 -0.18 4.50
CA ARG A 321 -7.75 -0.07 4.13
C ARG A 321 -8.64 -0.22 5.34
N LEU A 322 -9.78 0.47 5.35
CA LEU A 322 -10.74 0.47 6.45
C LEU A 322 -11.29 -0.93 6.75
N ASP A 323 -11.65 -1.70 5.71
CA ASP A 323 -12.12 -3.09 5.85
C ASP A 323 -11.08 -4.00 6.55
N PHE A 324 -9.80 -3.82 6.22
CA PHE A 324 -8.73 -4.54 6.87
C PHE A 324 -8.59 -4.14 8.35
N GLN A 325 -8.63 -2.84 8.64
CA GLN A 325 -8.58 -2.35 10.02
C GLN A 325 -9.78 -2.84 10.84
N ALA A 326 -10.99 -2.79 10.27
CA ALA A 326 -12.19 -3.33 10.93
C ALA A 326 -12.05 -4.83 11.24
N SER A 327 -11.48 -5.62 10.31
CA SER A 327 -11.21 -7.03 10.56
C SER A 327 -10.25 -7.29 11.72
N MET A 328 -9.36 -6.32 12.01
CA MET A 328 -8.37 -6.44 13.08
C MET A 328 -8.85 -5.92 14.44
N TYR A 329 -9.67 -4.87 14.45
CA TYR A 329 -9.94 -4.10 15.66
C TYR A 329 -11.39 -4.16 16.13
N CYS A 330 -12.37 -4.30 15.22
CA CYS A 330 -13.77 -4.26 15.60
C CYS A 330 -14.23 -5.59 16.20
N GLU A 331 -15.07 -5.53 17.21
CA GLU A 331 -15.64 -6.71 17.87
C GLU A 331 -16.54 -7.48 16.90
N PHE A 332 -17.51 -6.80 16.30
CA PHE A 332 -18.27 -7.34 15.19
C PHE A 332 -17.66 -6.92 13.88
N TYR A 333 -17.35 -7.87 13.00
CA TYR A 333 -16.84 -7.59 11.66
C TYR A 333 -17.54 -8.44 10.62
N ARG A 334 -18.08 -7.77 9.60
CA ARG A 334 -18.58 -8.36 8.36
C ARG A 334 -18.16 -7.46 7.21
N TYR A 335 -17.55 -8.03 6.18
CA TYR A 335 -17.10 -7.26 5.01
C TYR A 335 -18.29 -6.61 4.30
N TRP A 336 -18.18 -5.31 3.99
CA TRP A 336 -19.26 -4.51 3.40
C TRP A 336 -18.80 -3.63 2.21
N LYS A 337 -17.51 -3.55 1.91
CA LYS A 337 -16.96 -2.58 0.93
C LYS A 337 -17.40 -2.82 -0.51
N ASP A 338 -17.96 -3.98 -0.85
CA ASP A 338 -18.54 -4.22 -2.17
C ASP A 338 -19.89 -3.49 -2.33
N ASP A 339 -20.59 -3.18 -1.24
CA ASP A 339 -21.90 -2.50 -1.26
C ASP A 339 -21.79 -1.01 -1.69
N GLY A 340 -20.61 -0.39 -1.50
CA GLY A 340 -20.34 1.00 -1.86
C GLY A 340 -19.59 1.21 -3.19
N LYS A 341 -19.18 0.14 -3.87
CA LYS A 341 -18.30 0.27 -5.06
C LYS A 341 -18.92 0.94 -6.27
N THR A 342 -20.22 0.89 -6.40
CA THR A 342 -20.90 1.39 -7.58
C THR A 342 -22.22 2.04 -7.19
N TRP A 343 -22.17 3.33 -6.87
CA TRP A 343 -23.40 4.12 -6.87
C TRP A 343 -23.85 4.30 -8.32
N ASN A 344 -24.72 3.42 -8.76
CA ASN A 344 -25.29 3.39 -10.09
C ASN A 344 -26.76 2.98 -10.00
N THR A 345 -27.44 2.89 -11.13
CA THR A 345 -28.85 2.52 -11.24
C THR A 345 -29.25 1.16 -10.62
N ASN A 346 -28.29 0.36 -10.17
CA ASN A 346 -28.52 -0.97 -9.59
C ASN A 346 -28.45 -0.97 -8.05
N ILE A 347 -28.05 0.15 -7.42
CA ILE A 347 -27.95 0.30 -5.97
C ILE A 347 -28.83 1.49 -5.57
N SER A 348 -29.71 1.30 -4.60
CA SER A 348 -30.53 2.40 -4.08
C SER A 348 -29.69 3.42 -3.34
N ASP A 349 -30.12 4.67 -3.36
CA ASP A 349 -29.49 5.75 -2.60
C ASP A 349 -29.40 5.38 -1.11
N ALA A 350 -30.46 4.85 -0.52
CA ALA A 350 -30.50 4.39 0.88
C ALA A 350 -29.42 3.33 1.20
N GLN A 351 -29.16 2.40 0.30
CA GLN A 351 -28.11 1.40 0.50
C GLN A 351 -26.72 2.07 0.51
N TRP A 352 -26.49 3.05 -0.36
CA TRP A 352 -25.23 3.77 -0.42
C TRP A 352 -25.02 4.68 0.79
N TRP A 353 -26.08 5.35 1.27
CA TRP A 353 -26.03 6.15 2.49
C TRP A 353 -25.85 5.30 3.74
N ARG A 354 -26.45 4.11 3.77
CA ARG A 354 -26.20 3.12 4.84
C ARG A 354 -24.73 2.68 4.86
N TYR A 355 -24.12 2.47 3.67
CA TYR A 355 -22.70 2.18 3.53
C TYR A 355 -21.83 3.26 4.17
N ASN A 356 -22.11 4.55 3.91
CA ASN A 356 -21.41 5.68 4.53
C ASN A 356 -21.56 5.71 6.07
N CYS A 357 -22.76 5.41 6.60
CA CYS A 357 -22.95 5.26 8.05
C CYS A 357 -22.09 4.12 8.64
N MET A 358 -21.99 2.98 7.94
CA MET A 358 -21.14 1.86 8.36
C MET A 358 -19.66 2.26 8.38
N ASP A 359 -19.18 3.01 7.39
CA ASP A 359 -17.82 3.53 7.36
C ASP A 359 -17.55 4.41 8.59
N CYS A 360 -18.49 5.26 8.97
CA CYS A 360 -18.38 6.11 10.16
C CYS A 360 -18.34 5.31 11.46
N THR A 361 -19.25 4.34 11.66
CA THR A 361 -19.31 3.58 12.92
C THR A 361 -18.14 2.63 13.10
N TYR A 362 -17.72 1.93 12.05
CA TYR A 362 -16.47 1.15 12.10
C TYR A 362 -15.24 2.01 12.34
N THR A 363 -15.14 3.17 11.70
CA THR A 363 -14.04 4.11 11.92
C THR A 363 -14.03 4.64 13.35
N HIS A 364 -15.20 4.84 13.95
CA HIS A 364 -15.31 5.27 15.35
C HIS A 364 -14.71 4.22 16.30
N GLU A 365 -15.15 2.97 16.20
CA GLU A 365 -14.65 1.85 17.01
C GLU A 365 -13.14 1.63 16.79
N ILE A 366 -12.67 1.60 15.54
CA ILE A 366 -11.24 1.49 15.20
C ILE A 366 -10.44 2.58 15.91
N GLY A 367 -10.92 3.81 15.90
CA GLY A 367 -10.24 4.93 16.53
C GLY A 367 -10.07 4.74 18.04
N GLU A 368 -11.09 4.25 18.75
CA GLU A 368 -11.02 3.97 20.18
C GLU A 368 -10.06 2.84 20.50
N VAL A 369 -10.20 1.71 19.80
CA VAL A 369 -9.35 0.53 20.03
C VAL A 369 -7.88 0.80 19.70
N THR A 370 -7.62 1.54 18.61
CA THR A 370 -6.25 1.85 18.20
C THR A 370 -5.59 2.88 19.13
N GLN A 371 -6.31 3.85 19.68
CA GLN A 371 -5.79 4.74 20.72
C GLN A 371 -5.38 3.98 21.97
N ALA A 372 -6.19 3.03 22.44
CA ALA A 372 -5.85 2.16 23.55
C ALA A 372 -4.59 1.31 23.27
N ALA A 373 -4.48 0.80 22.02
CA ALA A 373 -3.31 0.04 21.58
C ALA A 373 -2.03 0.92 21.54
N VAL A 374 -2.09 2.13 21.01
CA VAL A 374 -0.98 3.11 21.02
C VAL A 374 -0.48 3.37 22.44
N LYS A 375 -1.40 3.60 23.40
CA LYS A 375 -1.05 3.81 24.81
C LYS A 375 -0.38 2.56 25.39
N LYS A 376 -0.93 1.36 25.15
CA LYS A 376 -0.37 0.09 25.64
C LYS A 376 1.03 -0.19 25.10
N LEU A 377 1.31 0.17 23.84
CA LEU A 377 2.60 -0.02 23.17
C LEU A 377 3.62 1.08 23.48
N GLY A 378 3.24 2.15 24.19
CA GLY A 378 4.11 3.29 24.48
C GLY A 378 4.46 4.13 23.24
N LEU A 379 3.56 4.16 22.21
CA LEU A 379 3.78 4.87 20.95
C LEU A 379 3.11 6.27 20.92
N GLY A 380 2.64 6.81 22.05
CA GLY A 380 1.86 8.04 22.09
C GLY A 380 2.57 9.26 21.48
N ALA A 381 3.86 9.45 21.78
CA ALA A 381 4.63 10.57 21.21
C ALA A 381 4.86 10.43 19.69
N VAL A 382 5.05 9.20 19.22
CA VAL A 382 5.21 8.88 17.80
C VAL A 382 3.92 9.14 17.05
N GLU A 383 2.81 8.66 17.57
CA GLU A 383 1.48 8.83 16.97
C GLU A 383 1.07 10.31 16.96
N ALA A 384 1.26 11.05 18.05
CA ALA A 384 0.95 12.47 18.12
C ALA A 384 1.72 13.29 17.07
N PHE A 385 3.01 12.98 16.84
CA PHE A 385 3.77 13.63 15.77
C PHE A 385 3.22 13.29 14.38
N GLN A 386 2.86 12.03 14.12
CA GLN A 386 2.31 11.64 12.82
C GLN A 386 0.93 12.27 12.56
N GLN A 387 0.08 12.38 13.58
CA GLN A 387 -1.18 13.11 13.47
C GLN A 387 -0.94 14.61 13.23
N ALA A 388 0.05 15.20 13.89
CA ALA A 388 0.38 16.61 13.67
C ALA A 388 0.88 16.89 12.24
N MET A 389 1.56 15.94 11.60
CA MET A 389 1.99 16.05 10.20
C MET A 389 0.83 16.16 9.20
N PHE A 390 -0.39 15.79 9.59
CA PHE A 390 -1.59 15.99 8.79
C PHE A 390 -1.72 17.44 8.29
N TRP A 391 -1.46 18.43 9.14
CA TRP A 391 -1.68 19.84 8.85
C TRP A 391 -0.72 20.42 7.82
N PRO A 392 0.61 20.30 7.93
CA PRO A 392 1.53 20.78 6.89
C PRO A 392 1.32 20.04 5.57
N ILE A 393 1.02 18.74 5.58
CA ILE A 393 0.70 17.98 4.38
C ILE A 393 -0.55 18.53 3.70
N LEU A 394 -1.64 18.71 4.44
CA LEU A 394 -2.90 19.27 3.91
C LEU A 394 -2.68 20.68 3.34
N LYS A 395 -1.97 21.56 4.07
CA LYS A 395 -1.64 22.92 3.60
C LYS A 395 -0.92 22.88 2.25
N THR A 396 0.08 22.00 2.09
CA THR A 396 0.82 21.85 0.83
C THR A 396 -0.08 21.31 -0.29
N MET A 397 -0.93 20.32 -0.01
CA MET A 397 -1.88 19.76 -0.99
C MET A 397 -2.91 20.82 -1.46
N LEU A 398 -3.38 21.67 -0.56
CA LEU A 398 -4.31 22.76 -0.89
C LEU A 398 -3.63 23.92 -1.63
N THR A 399 -2.37 24.23 -1.30
CA THR A 399 -1.62 25.31 -1.93
C THR A 399 -1.19 24.92 -3.36
N GLY A 400 -0.46 23.84 -3.53
CA GLY A 400 0.12 23.44 -4.82
C GLY A 400 1.20 24.40 -5.33
N VAL A 401 1.85 24.04 -6.44
CA VAL A 401 2.93 24.80 -7.05
C VAL A 401 2.45 25.51 -8.31
N ARG A 402 2.85 26.78 -8.48
CA ARG A 402 2.52 27.57 -9.67
C ARG A 402 3.32 27.10 -10.89
N ILE A 403 2.66 27.05 -12.05
CA ILE A 403 3.25 26.60 -13.31
C ILE A 403 3.32 27.74 -14.31
N ASP A 404 4.48 27.89 -14.95
CA ASP A 404 4.65 28.76 -16.13
C ASP A 404 3.95 28.12 -17.34
N LYS A 405 2.70 28.55 -17.59
CA LYS A 405 1.86 28.01 -18.67
C LYS A 405 2.45 28.23 -20.06
N THR A 406 3.17 29.34 -20.26
CA THR A 406 3.79 29.66 -21.54
C THR A 406 4.91 28.68 -21.86
N ARG A 407 5.79 28.45 -20.89
CA ARG A 407 6.85 27.44 -21.02
C ARG A 407 6.30 26.02 -21.13
N GLN A 408 5.23 25.70 -20.37
CA GLN A 408 4.57 24.40 -20.44
C GLN A 408 4.04 24.12 -21.85
N SER A 409 3.33 25.08 -22.44
CA SER A 409 2.76 24.95 -23.79
C SER A 409 3.85 24.80 -24.86
N LYS A 410 4.91 25.61 -24.78
CA LYS A 410 6.06 25.48 -25.68
C LYS A 410 6.73 24.11 -25.57
N LEU A 411 7.02 23.68 -24.35
CA LEU A 411 7.63 22.36 -24.10
C LEU A 411 6.75 21.22 -24.61
N ALA A 412 5.43 21.33 -24.48
CA ALA A 412 4.50 20.32 -25.00
C ALA A 412 4.57 20.18 -26.52
N ILE A 413 4.70 21.30 -27.25
CA ILE A 413 4.85 21.32 -28.71
C ILE A 413 6.22 20.72 -29.10
N ASP A 414 7.30 21.21 -28.52
CA ASP A 414 8.66 20.74 -28.84
C ASP A 414 8.77 19.20 -28.64
N LEU A 415 8.13 18.66 -27.60
CA LEU A 415 8.11 17.22 -27.36
C LEU A 415 7.25 16.43 -28.34
N LEU A 416 6.15 17.00 -28.85
CA LEU A 416 5.35 16.35 -29.89
C LEU A 416 6.12 16.21 -31.20
N ASP A 417 6.92 17.21 -31.56
CA ASP A 417 7.78 17.16 -32.74
C ASP A 417 8.86 16.07 -32.58
N GLU A 418 9.46 15.97 -31.41
CA GLU A 418 10.44 14.92 -31.07
C GLU A 418 9.82 13.51 -31.10
N ILE A 419 8.58 13.36 -30.60
CA ILE A 419 7.81 12.11 -30.66
C ILE A 419 7.54 11.74 -32.10
N ALA A 420 7.01 12.67 -32.93
CA ALA A 420 6.69 12.43 -34.32
C ALA A 420 7.92 12.04 -35.15
N CYS A 421 9.08 12.66 -34.89
CA CYS A 421 10.34 12.31 -35.54
C CYS A 421 10.72 10.83 -35.26
N ARG A 422 10.61 10.39 -34.00
CA ARG A 422 10.93 8.99 -33.63
C ARG A 422 9.92 7.99 -34.14
N GLU A 423 8.64 8.32 -34.13
CA GLU A 423 7.58 7.50 -34.74
C GLU A 423 7.84 7.31 -36.25
N THR A 424 8.19 8.38 -36.95
CA THR A 424 8.54 8.32 -38.38
C THR A 424 9.73 7.41 -38.60
N TYR A 425 10.81 7.56 -37.82
CA TYR A 425 11.98 6.69 -37.92
C TYR A 425 11.62 5.22 -37.71
N ILE A 426 10.88 4.91 -36.62
CA ILE A 426 10.50 3.54 -36.27
C ILE A 426 9.62 2.93 -37.38
N ASN A 427 8.63 3.67 -37.89
CA ASN A 427 7.75 3.21 -38.97
C ASN A 427 8.51 2.98 -40.27
N THR A 428 9.47 3.84 -40.59
CA THR A 428 10.34 3.69 -41.78
C THR A 428 11.18 2.43 -41.69
N VAL A 429 11.81 2.16 -40.54
CA VAL A 429 12.63 0.96 -40.32
C VAL A 429 11.76 -0.31 -40.27
N ALA A 430 10.57 -0.25 -39.69
CA ALA A 430 9.63 -1.36 -39.62
C ALA A 430 8.93 -1.65 -40.98
N GLY A 431 8.93 -0.70 -41.90
CA GLY A 431 8.24 -0.80 -43.19
C GLY A 431 6.71 -0.62 -43.11
N HIS A 432 6.17 -0.37 -41.92
CA HIS A 432 4.75 -0.14 -41.66
C HIS A 432 4.54 0.65 -40.37
N SER A 433 3.32 1.12 -40.13
CA SER A 433 2.97 1.76 -38.86
C SER A 433 3.01 0.76 -37.70
N LEU A 434 3.89 1.00 -36.71
CA LEU A 434 4.09 0.16 -35.55
C LEU A 434 3.72 0.90 -34.27
N ASN A 435 2.59 0.50 -33.64
CA ASN A 435 2.21 1.05 -32.34
C ASN A 435 3.02 0.40 -31.21
N ILE A 436 4.05 1.09 -30.76
CA ILE A 436 4.97 0.61 -29.69
C ILE A 436 4.30 0.44 -28.32
N ARG A 437 3.07 1.00 -28.12
CA ARG A 437 2.29 0.81 -26.90
C ARG A 437 1.45 -0.46 -26.94
N SER A 438 1.24 -1.05 -28.11
CA SER A 438 0.54 -2.31 -28.29
C SER A 438 1.50 -3.48 -28.08
N SER A 439 1.37 -4.17 -26.96
CA SER A 439 2.16 -5.38 -26.66
C SER A 439 1.99 -6.45 -27.77
N GLN A 440 0.78 -6.57 -28.32
CA GLN A 440 0.48 -7.53 -29.38
C GLN A 440 1.23 -7.20 -30.67
N GLN A 441 1.21 -5.93 -31.12
CA GLN A 441 1.93 -5.52 -32.34
C GLN A 441 3.44 -5.63 -32.16
N MET A 442 3.97 -5.27 -30.98
CA MET A 442 5.39 -5.39 -30.64
C MET A 442 5.83 -6.87 -30.65
N CYS A 443 5.06 -7.77 -30.06
CA CYS A 443 5.37 -9.20 -30.06
C CYS A 443 5.32 -9.74 -31.49
N LYS A 444 4.30 -9.39 -32.29
CA LYS A 444 4.22 -9.79 -33.67
C LYS A 444 5.45 -9.32 -34.46
N PHE A 445 5.81 -8.04 -34.38
CA PHE A 445 6.93 -7.48 -35.11
C PHE A 445 8.27 -8.18 -34.76
N PHE A 446 8.60 -8.32 -33.47
CA PHE A 446 9.90 -8.92 -33.10
C PHE A 446 9.93 -10.44 -33.26
N TYR A 447 8.86 -11.16 -32.91
CA TYR A 447 8.87 -12.61 -32.81
C TYR A 447 8.33 -13.30 -34.06
N ASP A 448 7.31 -12.72 -34.74
CA ASP A 448 6.73 -13.31 -35.95
C ASP A 448 7.38 -12.72 -37.21
N ASP A 449 7.46 -11.40 -37.37
CA ASP A 449 7.97 -10.78 -38.60
C ASP A 449 9.51 -10.85 -38.67
N LEU A 450 10.23 -10.57 -37.58
CA LEU A 450 11.70 -10.66 -37.52
C LEU A 450 12.22 -12.02 -37.05
N GLN A 451 11.36 -12.99 -36.76
CA GLN A 451 11.69 -14.37 -36.37
C GLN A 451 12.68 -14.47 -35.19
N ILE A 452 12.63 -13.52 -34.25
CA ILE A 452 13.44 -13.58 -33.05
C ILE A 452 12.83 -14.59 -32.05
N PRO A 453 13.62 -15.41 -31.35
CA PRO A 453 13.10 -16.33 -30.35
C PRO A 453 12.26 -15.61 -29.28
N PRO A 454 11.02 -16.05 -28.99
CA PRO A 454 10.14 -15.37 -28.04
C PRO A 454 10.69 -15.31 -26.62
N ILE A 455 10.70 -14.14 -26.03
CA ILE A 455 11.12 -13.92 -24.63
C ILE A 455 9.89 -13.93 -23.74
N LYS A 456 9.94 -14.76 -22.70
CA LYS A 456 8.87 -14.88 -21.70
C LYS A 456 9.19 -14.07 -20.46
N SER A 457 8.14 -13.44 -19.89
CA SER A 457 8.24 -12.82 -18.57
C SER A 457 8.53 -13.86 -17.49
N PRO A 458 9.30 -13.54 -16.43
CA PRO A 458 9.38 -14.39 -15.26
C PRO A 458 7.98 -14.67 -14.69
N PRO A 459 7.68 -15.90 -14.28
CA PRO A 459 6.39 -16.19 -13.65
C PRO A 459 6.27 -15.41 -12.35
N LYS A 460 5.23 -14.60 -12.22
CA LYS A 460 4.84 -14.03 -10.93
C LYS A 460 4.02 -15.07 -10.17
N ARG A 461 4.09 -15.03 -8.83
CA ARG A 461 3.36 -15.96 -7.97
C ARG A 461 1.88 -16.02 -8.36
N GLY A 462 1.39 -17.20 -8.77
CA GLY A 462 0.01 -17.42 -9.22
C GLY A 462 -0.29 -16.96 -10.66
N GLN A 463 0.71 -16.53 -11.44
CA GLN A 463 0.55 -16.17 -12.85
C GLN A 463 1.41 -17.03 -13.76
N VAL A 464 0.89 -17.37 -14.92
CA VAL A 464 1.63 -18.10 -15.96
C VAL A 464 2.57 -17.13 -16.69
N SER A 465 3.78 -17.59 -16.98
CA SER A 465 4.73 -16.87 -17.83
C SER A 465 4.13 -16.60 -19.21
N HIS A 466 4.20 -15.38 -19.70
CA HIS A 466 3.66 -14.96 -21.01
C HIS A 466 4.74 -14.30 -21.86
N ILE A 467 4.59 -14.36 -23.19
CA ILE A 467 5.47 -13.69 -24.15
C ILE A 467 5.34 -12.18 -23.97
N THR A 468 6.49 -11.46 -23.95
CA THR A 468 6.53 -10.03 -23.68
C THR A 468 7.60 -9.31 -24.48
N CYS A 469 7.34 -8.03 -24.82
CA CYS A 469 8.29 -7.06 -25.39
C CYS A 469 8.48 -5.85 -24.46
N ASN A 470 8.52 -6.08 -23.15
CA ASN A 470 8.86 -5.04 -22.18
C ASN A 470 10.34 -4.60 -22.30
N SER A 471 10.74 -3.59 -21.55
CA SER A 471 12.12 -3.05 -21.63
C SER A 471 13.19 -4.13 -21.37
N GLU A 472 12.96 -5.07 -20.42
CA GLU A 472 13.91 -6.18 -20.18
C GLU A 472 14.02 -7.13 -21.37
N ALA A 473 12.90 -7.42 -22.02
CA ALA A 473 12.90 -8.25 -23.23
C ALA A 473 13.64 -7.55 -24.37
N LEU A 474 13.41 -6.24 -24.56
CA LEU A 474 14.11 -5.46 -25.58
C LEU A 474 15.63 -5.40 -25.33
N GLN A 475 16.08 -5.30 -24.08
CA GLN A 475 17.52 -5.37 -23.77
C GLN A 475 18.12 -6.74 -24.10
N LYS A 476 17.38 -7.85 -23.87
CA LYS A 476 17.81 -9.19 -24.29
C LYS A 476 17.87 -9.32 -25.81
N ILE A 477 16.92 -8.73 -26.54
CA ILE A 477 16.90 -8.71 -28.00
C ILE A 477 18.14 -7.99 -28.54
N LYS A 478 18.58 -6.88 -27.94
CA LYS A 478 19.84 -6.17 -28.32
C LYS A 478 21.06 -7.10 -28.21
N VAL A 479 21.09 -7.99 -27.23
CA VAL A 479 22.18 -8.97 -27.06
C VAL A 479 22.12 -10.07 -28.13
N ILE A 480 20.90 -10.55 -28.44
CA ILE A 480 20.69 -11.63 -29.44
C ILE A 480 20.93 -11.11 -30.86
N GLN A 481 20.44 -9.90 -31.15
CA GLN A 481 20.51 -9.26 -32.46
C GLN A 481 21.00 -7.81 -32.34
N PRO A 482 22.33 -7.60 -32.23
CA PRO A 482 22.92 -6.26 -32.04
C PRO A 482 22.58 -5.24 -33.12
N ILE A 483 22.28 -5.68 -34.34
CA ILE A 483 21.87 -4.82 -35.46
C ILE A 483 20.58 -4.05 -35.17
N LEU A 484 19.71 -4.56 -34.29
CA LEU A 484 18.47 -3.91 -33.89
C LEU A 484 18.65 -2.85 -32.79
N THR A 485 19.86 -2.70 -32.27
CA THR A 485 20.15 -1.74 -31.19
C THR A 485 19.69 -0.31 -31.52
N PRO A 486 19.93 0.25 -32.73
CA PRO A 486 19.45 1.60 -33.04
C PRO A 486 17.92 1.71 -33.01
N LEU A 487 17.20 0.73 -33.57
CA LEU A 487 15.74 0.70 -33.57
C LEU A 487 15.19 0.60 -32.14
N ILE A 488 15.74 -0.34 -31.34
CA ILE A 488 15.28 -0.56 -29.95
C ILE A 488 15.57 0.68 -29.08
N ASN A 489 16.72 1.35 -29.30
CA ASN A 489 16.99 2.61 -28.60
C ASN A 489 15.92 3.67 -28.94
N LYS A 490 15.52 3.81 -30.21
CA LYS A 490 14.46 4.75 -30.60
C LYS A 490 13.09 4.36 -30.04
N ILE A 491 12.80 3.08 -29.89
CA ILE A 491 11.59 2.61 -29.22
C ILE A 491 11.62 2.96 -27.72
N ASP A 492 12.73 2.75 -27.02
CA ASP A 492 12.90 3.11 -25.61
C ASP A 492 12.82 4.64 -25.41
N GLU A 493 13.46 5.43 -26.29
CA GLU A 493 13.36 6.90 -26.30
C GLU A 493 11.90 7.35 -26.48
N LEU A 494 11.18 6.78 -27.47
CA LEU A 494 9.78 7.14 -27.75
C LEU A 494 8.86 6.79 -26.57
N ARG A 495 9.06 5.64 -25.92
CA ARG A 495 8.32 5.28 -24.70
C ARG A 495 8.57 6.29 -23.58
N SER A 496 9.83 6.65 -23.35
CA SER A 496 10.22 7.63 -22.31
C SER A 496 9.64 9.02 -22.59
N LEU A 497 9.75 9.51 -23.82
CA LEU A 497 9.17 10.79 -24.24
C LEU A 497 7.64 10.80 -24.12
N GLY A 498 6.98 9.70 -24.50
CA GLY A 498 5.52 9.57 -24.39
C GLY A 498 5.02 9.64 -22.95
N VAL A 499 5.71 8.96 -22.00
CA VAL A 499 5.41 9.04 -20.58
C VAL A 499 5.71 10.45 -20.04
N PHE A 500 6.85 11.01 -20.38
CA PHE A 500 7.24 12.34 -19.94
C PHE A 500 6.23 13.42 -20.39
N HIS A 501 5.87 13.41 -21.67
CA HIS A 501 4.89 14.33 -22.24
C HIS A 501 3.51 14.17 -21.58
N SER A 502 2.95 12.94 -21.54
CA SER A 502 1.58 12.71 -21.09
C SER A 502 1.41 12.82 -19.57
N THR A 503 2.42 12.39 -18.79
CA THR A 503 2.31 12.31 -17.34
C THR A 503 2.71 13.59 -16.64
N PHE A 504 3.75 14.27 -17.16
CA PHE A 504 4.31 15.43 -16.48
C PHE A 504 4.01 16.75 -17.20
N VAL A 505 4.28 16.83 -18.51
CA VAL A 505 4.13 18.11 -19.22
C VAL A 505 2.66 18.44 -19.46
N ARG A 506 1.83 17.46 -19.82
CA ARG A 506 0.38 17.64 -20.01
C ARG A 506 -0.45 17.33 -18.77
N ALA A 507 0.17 17.26 -17.59
CA ALA A 507 -0.58 17.15 -16.33
C ALA A 507 -1.57 18.31 -16.21
N GLY A 508 -2.83 17.98 -15.88
CA GLY A 508 -3.89 18.97 -15.74
C GLY A 508 -3.57 19.97 -14.62
N LEU A 509 -3.80 21.25 -14.87
CA LEU A 509 -3.70 22.29 -13.84
C LEU A 509 -5.09 22.59 -13.27
N ASP A 510 -5.12 23.04 -12.04
CA ASP A 510 -6.32 23.62 -11.46
C ASP A 510 -6.61 25.00 -12.07
N LEU A 511 -7.81 25.53 -11.85
CA LEU A 511 -8.27 26.80 -12.41
C LEU A 511 -7.35 27.99 -12.06
N ASP A 512 -6.71 27.94 -10.90
CA ASP A 512 -5.74 28.95 -10.44
C ASP A 512 -4.35 28.83 -11.09
N GLY A 513 -4.15 27.87 -12.03
CA GLY A 513 -2.89 27.67 -12.74
C GLY A 513 -1.83 26.92 -11.91
N ARG A 514 -2.21 26.29 -10.83
CA ARG A 514 -1.33 25.51 -9.97
C ARG A 514 -1.43 24.02 -10.28
N MET A 515 -0.34 23.33 -10.07
CA MET A 515 -0.27 21.87 -10.09
C MET A 515 -0.30 21.36 -8.64
N ARG A 516 -1.19 20.42 -8.39
CA ARG A 516 -1.36 19.79 -7.07
C ARG A 516 -1.14 18.28 -7.17
N CYS A 517 -0.81 17.68 -6.05
CA CYS A 517 -0.81 16.23 -5.87
C CYS A 517 -1.49 15.88 -4.54
N SER A 518 -1.91 14.64 -4.39
CA SER A 518 -2.30 14.09 -3.10
C SER A 518 -1.12 13.34 -2.49
N TYR A 519 -0.71 13.72 -1.29
CA TYR A 519 0.26 12.97 -0.49
C TYR A 519 -0.46 11.95 0.40
N ASN A 520 0.19 10.79 0.55
CA ASN A 520 -0.25 9.77 1.50
C ASN A 520 0.87 9.52 2.53
N PRO A 521 0.67 9.88 3.81
CA PRO A 521 1.65 9.69 4.87
C PRO A 521 1.83 8.22 5.27
N CYS A 522 0.93 7.34 4.85
CA CYS A 522 0.93 5.91 5.15
C CYS A 522 1.26 5.03 3.94
N GLY A 523 1.71 5.65 2.84
CA GLY A 523 1.94 4.95 1.57
C GLY A 523 3.18 4.07 1.53
N THR A 524 4.12 4.24 2.48
CA THR A 524 5.33 3.42 2.60
C THR A 524 5.54 2.97 4.04
N GLU A 525 6.17 1.81 4.23
CA GLU A 525 6.50 1.30 5.56
C GLU A 525 7.58 2.12 6.27
N THR A 526 8.32 2.95 5.53
CA THR A 526 9.45 3.75 6.00
C THR A 526 9.08 5.18 6.39
N TYR A 527 7.79 5.51 6.48
CA TYR A 527 7.28 6.86 6.76
C TYR A 527 7.66 7.93 5.72
N ARG A 528 8.24 7.52 4.58
CA ARG A 528 8.32 8.38 3.40
C ARG A 528 6.91 8.57 2.85
N LEU A 529 6.56 9.80 2.48
CA LEU A 529 5.30 10.05 1.81
C LEU A 529 5.30 9.36 0.44
N SER A 530 4.14 8.91 0.00
CA SER A 530 3.89 8.64 -1.41
C SER A 530 2.98 9.72 -1.99
N SER A 531 3.02 9.93 -3.29
CA SER A 531 2.14 10.90 -3.93
C SER A 531 1.47 10.35 -5.18
N SER A 532 0.34 10.95 -5.52
CA SER A 532 -0.47 10.62 -6.69
C SER A 532 -1.08 11.91 -7.27
N LYS A 533 -1.88 11.79 -8.33
CA LYS A 533 -2.72 12.91 -8.77
C LYS A 533 -3.57 13.44 -7.61
N SER A 534 -3.98 14.71 -7.71
CA SER A 534 -4.87 15.32 -6.73
C SER A 534 -6.20 14.54 -6.62
N ALA A 535 -6.95 14.74 -5.55
CA ALA A 535 -8.27 14.16 -5.35
C ALA A 535 -9.27 14.53 -6.47
N PHE A 536 -8.98 15.55 -7.27
CA PHE A 536 -9.79 16.05 -8.38
C PHE A 536 -9.27 15.60 -9.75
N ASN A 537 -8.38 14.60 -9.81
CA ASN A 537 -7.75 14.07 -11.02
C ASN A 537 -6.92 15.08 -11.82
N THR A 538 -6.56 16.23 -11.22
CA THR A 538 -5.59 17.18 -11.75
C THR A 538 -4.18 16.87 -11.26
N GLY A 539 -3.16 17.52 -11.84
CA GLY A 539 -1.76 17.35 -11.45
C GLY A 539 -1.20 15.95 -11.76
N THR A 540 -0.15 15.59 -11.05
CA THR A 540 0.57 14.32 -11.23
C THR A 540 1.26 13.89 -9.94
N ASN A 541 1.97 12.75 -9.97
CA ASN A 541 2.89 12.37 -8.89
C ASN A 541 4.11 13.32 -8.87
N LEU A 542 4.06 14.33 -7.99
CA LEU A 542 5.09 15.37 -7.91
C LEU A 542 6.41 14.89 -7.26
N GLN A 543 6.44 13.72 -6.63
CA GLN A 543 7.67 13.12 -6.11
C GLN A 543 8.52 12.43 -7.19
N ASN A 544 7.95 12.13 -8.35
CA ASN A 544 8.64 11.42 -9.44
C ASN A 544 9.00 12.34 -10.60
N ILE A 545 9.10 13.65 -10.38
CA ILE A 545 9.43 14.61 -11.45
C ILE A 545 10.89 14.47 -11.84
N PRO A 546 11.20 14.18 -13.13
CA PRO A 546 12.57 14.07 -13.60
C PRO A 546 13.35 15.38 -13.42
N SER A 547 14.61 15.28 -13.01
CA SER A 547 15.48 16.43 -12.82
C SER A 547 16.09 16.97 -14.14
N GLY A 548 15.97 16.21 -15.24
CA GLY A 548 16.60 16.56 -16.52
C GLY A 548 18.12 16.42 -16.51
N SER A 549 18.70 15.66 -15.57
CA SER A 549 20.12 15.31 -15.58
C SER A 549 20.43 14.40 -16.78
N GLU A 550 21.64 14.49 -17.31
CA GLU A 550 22.14 13.59 -18.35
C GLU A 550 22.07 12.15 -17.85
N GLU A 551 21.10 11.38 -18.34
CA GLU A 551 21.08 9.95 -18.12
C GLU A 551 22.03 9.26 -19.11
N GLU A 552 22.76 8.28 -18.62
CA GLU A 552 23.53 7.37 -19.41
C GLU A 552 22.62 6.61 -20.37
N GLY A 553 22.68 6.94 -21.63
CA GLY A 553 21.87 6.25 -22.66
C GLY A 553 21.41 7.15 -23.81
N GLY A 554 21.73 8.45 -23.79
CA GLY A 554 21.62 9.33 -24.97
C GLY A 554 20.35 10.16 -25.11
N LEU A 555 19.29 9.95 -24.33
CA LEU A 555 18.10 10.80 -24.37
C LEU A 555 18.17 11.86 -23.26
N GLN A 556 18.48 13.12 -23.63
CA GLN A 556 18.32 14.25 -22.71
C GLN A 556 16.86 14.68 -22.64
N LEU A 557 16.20 14.35 -21.52
CA LEU A 557 14.90 14.91 -21.23
C LEU A 557 15.05 16.36 -20.73
N PRO A 558 14.18 17.27 -21.15
CA PRO A 558 14.18 18.64 -20.63
C PRO A 558 13.96 18.69 -19.12
N ASN A 559 14.62 19.61 -18.43
CA ASN A 559 14.39 19.82 -17.00
C ASN A 559 13.00 20.44 -16.76
N ILE A 560 12.02 19.60 -16.48
CA ILE A 560 10.63 20.02 -16.26
C ILE A 560 10.47 20.86 -14.96
N ARG A 561 11.40 20.76 -14.00
CA ARG A 561 11.36 21.57 -12.77
C ARG A 561 11.46 23.07 -13.08
N LYS A 562 11.98 23.47 -14.24
CA LYS A 562 11.98 24.85 -14.72
C LYS A 562 10.58 25.41 -15.03
N LEU A 563 9.55 24.58 -15.06
CA LEU A 563 8.15 25.01 -15.16
C LEU A 563 7.60 25.51 -13.82
N PHE A 564 8.21 25.12 -12.70
CA PHE A 564 7.79 25.53 -11.37
C PHE A 564 8.31 26.92 -11.08
N ILE A 565 7.41 27.83 -10.78
CA ILE A 565 7.73 29.23 -10.50
C ILE A 565 7.14 29.65 -9.14
N PRO A 566 7.80 30.57 -8.43
CA PRO A 566 7.23 31.14 -7.22
C PRO A 566 6.02 32.05 -7.52
N ASP A 567 5.28 32.37 -6.50
CA ASP A 567 4.30 33.44 -6.57
C ASP A 567 4.97 34.81 -6.74
N SER A 568 4.20 35.81 -7.20
CA SER A 568 4.73 37.17 -7.33
C SER A 568 5.18 37.69 -5.96
N GLY A 569 6.39 38.22 -5.87
CA GLY A 569 6.99 38.69 -4.63
C GLY A 569 7.60 37.58 -3.75
N PHE A 570 7.73 36.36 -4.28
CA PHE A 570 8.36 35.24 -3.56
C PHE A 570 9.60 34.71 -4.30
N THR A 571 10.52 34.17 -3.52
CA THR A 571 11.70 33.45 -4.01
C THR A 571 11.51 31.94 -3.75
N PHE A 572 11.81 31.10 -4.76
CA PHE A 572 11.74 29.64 -4.67
C PHE A 572 13.02 29.10 -4.01
N PHE A 573 12.88 28.08 -3.15
CA PHE A 573 14.01 27.34 -2.60
C PHE A 573 13.84 25.84 -2.83
N ASP A 574 14.94 25.11 -2.88
CA ASP A 574 15.02 23.66 -2.89
C ASP A 574 16.11 23.25 -1.89
N MET A 575 15.73 22.46 -0.89
CA MET A 575 16.59 22.00 0.19
C MET A 575 16.65 20.48 0.18
N ASP A 576 17.83 19.93 -0.07
CA ASP A 576 18.08 18.49 -0.13
C ASP A 576 19.06 18.06 0.98
N GLN A 577 18.88 16.85 1.50
CA GLN A 577 19.77 16.29 2.51
C GLN A 577 20.98 15.63 1.86
N ASP A 578 22.19 16.08 2.17
CA ASP A 578 23.42 15.47 1.65
C ASP A 578 23.64 14.07 2.22
N ARG A 579 23.65 13.05 1.33
CA ARG A 579 23.98 11.64 1.66
C ARG A 579 23.22 11.08 2.86
N ALA A 580 21.96 11.47 3.00
CA ALA A 580 21.16 11.23 4.20
C ALA A 580 21.17 9.76 4.70
N ASP A 581 20.89 8.79 3.82
CA ASP A 581 20.88 7.36 4.19
C ASP A 581 22.24 6.89 4.70
N LEU A 582 23.35 7.34 4.07
CA LEU A 582 24.70 6.96 4.49
C LEU A 582 25.07 7.55 5.84
N GLN A 583 24.67 8.79 6.11
CA GLN A 583 24.90 9.41 7.42
C GLN A 583 24.28 8.58 8.54
N VAL A 584 23.03 8.16 8.38
CA VAL A 584 22.33 7.32 9.36
C VAL A 584 23.03 5.97 9.54
N VAL A 585 23.42 5.31 8.43
CA VAL A 585 24.16 4.04 8.48
C VAL A 585 25.45 4.18 9.28
N VAL A 586 26.22 5.23 9.03
CA VAL A 586 27.48 5.48 9.72
C VAL A 586 27.28 5.75 11.21
N TRP A 587 26.19 6.44 11.58
CA TRP A 587 25.82 6.66 12.98
C TRP A 587 25.38 5.37 13.67
N GLU A 588 24.56 4.56 13.02
CA GLU A 588 24.09 3.27 13.53
C GLU A 588 25.26 2.27 13.71
N ALA A 589 26.16 2.24 12.74
CA ALA A 589 27.35 1.40 12.78
C ALA A 589 28.36 1.85 13.86
N ASN A 590 28.33 3.12 14.25
CA ASN A 590 29.28 3.76 15.16
C ASN A 590 30.75 3.59 14.72
N ASP A 591 31.01 3.60 13.43
CA ASP A 591 32.33 3.44 12.82
C ASP A 591 33.10 4.76 12.85
N ALA A 592 34.27 4.77 13.53
CA ALA A 592 35.02 6.00 13.74
C ALA A 592 35.61 6.59 12.44
N GLU A 593 36.10 5.73 11.55
CA GLU A 593 36.71 6.16 10.28
C GLU A 593 35.66 6.77 9.36
N LEU A 594 34.51 6.11 9.21
CA LEU A 594 33.41 6.64 8.39
C LEU A 594 32.84 7.94 8.96
N LYS A 595 32.75 8.06 10.28
CA LYS A 595 32.31 9.32 10.94
C LYS A 595 33.28 10.47 10.68
N ASP A 596 34.59 10.22 10.79
CA ASP A 596 35.60 11.22 10.53
C ASP A 596 35.59 11.65 9.06
N ALA A 597 35.51 10.69 8.13
CA ALA A 597 35.40 10.97 6.70
C ALA A 597 34.18 11.84 6.36
N LEU A 598 33.01 11.55 6.94
CA LEU A 598 31.81 12.37 6.73
C LEU A 598 31.97 13.79 7.29
N ARG A 599 32.54 13.96 8.49
CA ARG A 599 32.77 15.29 9.09
C ARG A 599 33.72 16.16 8.28
N ARG A 600 34.72 15.55 7.63
CA ARG A 600 35.68 16.26 6.76
C ARG A 600 35.11 16.56 5.37
N GLY A 601 33.87 16.10 5.04
CA GLY A 601 33.27 16.32 3.74
C GLY A 601 33.86 15.48 2.59
N VAL A 602 34.50 14.35 2.94
CA VAL A 602 35.10 13.41 1.98
C VAL A 602 34.07 12.87 1.00
N ASP A 603 34.46 12.72 -0.27
CA ASP A 603 33.66 11.98 -1.25
C ASP A 603 33.67 10.49 -0.89
N MET A 604 32.62 10.06 -0.16
CA MET A 604 32.48 8.69 0.35
C MET A 604 32.43 7.64 -0.77
N HIS A 605 31.97 8.00 -1.97
CA HIS A 605 31.97 7.07 -3.10
C HIS A 605 33.39 6.89 -3.66
N LEU A 606 34.19 7.96 -3.70
CA LEU A 606 35.58 7.88 -4.11
C LEU A 606 36.42 7.15 -3.03
N PHE A 607 36.21 7.46 -1.75
CA PHE A 607 36.82 6.78 -0.63
C PHE A 607 36.61 5.25 -0.69
N ASN A 608 35.36 4.83 -0.90
CA ASN A 608 35.03 3.41 -1.02
C ASN A 608 35.54 2.77 -2.32
N ALA A 609 35.60 3.53 -3.43
CA ALA A 609 36.13 3.05 -4.71
C ALA A 609 37.60 2.67 -4.60
N ILE A 610 38.41 3.48 -3.92
CA ILE A 610 39.84 3.18 -3.68
C ILE A 610 39.98 1.89 -2.88
N ASN A 611 39.16 1.72 -1.84
CA ASN A 611 39.13 0.50 -1.02
C ASN A 611 38.75 -0.74 -1.83
N LEU A 612 37.72 -0.63 -2.67
CA LEU A 612 37.28 -1.70 -3.54
C LEU A 612 38.37 -2.13 -4.55
N ALA A 613 39.08 -1.14 -5.12
CA ALA A 613 40.19 -1.38 -6.02
C ALA A 613 41.43 -2.03 -5.33
N GLY A 614 41.46 -2.08 -4.01
CA GLY A 614 42.63 -2.53 -3.24
C GLY A 614 43.80 -1.55 -3.29
N GLY A 615 43.52 -0.29 -3.61
CA GLY A 615 44.51 0.79 -3.61
C GLY A 615 44.91 1.21 -2.19
N THR A 616 46.11 1.75 -2.04
CA THR A 616 46.53 2.44 -0.80
C THR A 616 45.68 3.70 -0.64
N SER A 617 45.04 3.87 0.51
CA SER A 617 44.31 5.11 0.79
C SER A 617 45.25 6.29 0.74
N PRO A 618 44.98 7.32 -0.11
CA PRO A 618 45.69 8.57 -0.01
C PRO A 618 45.33 9.29 1.29
N ASP A 619 45.97 10.42 1.55
CA ASP A 619 45.48 11.28 2.62
C ASP A 619 43.99 11.57 2.44
N ILE A 620 43.23 11.40 3.49
CA ILE A 620 41.75 11.46 3.46
C ILE A 620 41.28 12.87 2.99
N ASP A 621 42.03 13.91 3.30
CA ASP A 621 41.73 15.29 2.90
C ASP A 621 41.81 15.50 1.38
N TRP A 622 42.61 14.68 0.68
CA TRP A 622 42.69 14.72 -0.80
C TRP A 622 41.40 14.23 -1.47
N LEU A 623 40.52 13.58 -0.73
CA LEU A 623 39.23 13.08 -1.20
C LEU A 623 38.09 14.09 -0.97
N VAL A 624 38.40 15.30 -0.48
CA VAL A 624 37.45 16.40 -0.34
C VAL A 624 37.35 17.16 -1.65
N LYS A 625 36.14 17.42 -2.13
CA LYS A 625 35.92 18.21 -3.35
C LYS A 625 36.53 19.60 -3.22
N GLY A 626 37.27 20.00 -4.22
CA GLY A 626 38.01 21.29 -4.22
C GLY A 626 39.45 21.19 -3.74
N HIS A 627 39.90 20.04 -3.23
CA HIS A 627 41.31 19.81 -2.96
C HIS A 627 42.09 19.66 -4.27
N PRO A 628 43.33 20.21 -4.41
CA PRO A 628 44.12 20.14 -5.66
C PRO A 628 44.32 18.72 -6.23
N GLU A 629 44.43 17.72 -5.38
CA GLU A 629 44.62 16.33 -5.77
C GLU A 629 43.31 15.60 -6.10
N TYR A 630 42.15 16.18 -5.78
CA TYR A 630 40.85 15.49 -5.89
C TYR A 630 40.57 15.02 -7.32
N ASP A 631 40.69 15.90 -8.30
CA ASP A 631 40.37 15.60 -9.71
C ASP A 631 41.33 14.56 -10.30
N ARG A 632 42.60 14.58 -9.92
CA ARG A 632 43.59 13.57 -10.31
C ARG A 632 43.20 12.18 -9.78
N ILE A 633 42.81 12.11 -8.52
CA ILE A 633 42.39 10.83 -7.90
C ILE A 633 41.07 10.38 -8.49
N LEU A 634 40.10 11.28 -8.65
CA LEU A 634 38.82 10.98 -9.27
C LEU A 634 38.99 10.39 -10.67
N ALA A 635 39.81 10.99 -11.51
CA ALA A 635 40.09 10.52 -12.87
C ALA A 635 40.63 9.08 -12.87
N ARG A 636 41.48 8.73 -11.89
CA ARG A 636 42.03 7.38 -11.76
C ARG A 636 40.99 6.31 -11.37
N TYR A 637 39.94 6.67 -10.60
CA TYR A 637 38.99 5.73 -10.01
C TYR A 637 37.55 5.97 -10.49
N VAL A 638 37.34 6.61 -11.64
CA VAL A 638 35.99 6.94 -12.18
C VAL A 638 35.12 5.70 -12.29
N ARG A 639 35.68 4.58 -12.83
CA ARG A 639 34.94 3.33 -13.01
C ARG A 639 34.55 2.71 -11.67
N GLU A 640 35.49 2.61 -10.75
CA GLU A 640 35.31 2.03 -9.42
C GLU A 640 34.35 2.88 -8.58
N ARG A 641 34.42 4.22 -8.72
CA ARG A 641 33.50 5.13 -8.05
C ARG A 641 32.04 4.94 -8.49
N ARG A 642 31.84 4.70 -9.80
CA ARG A 642 30.50 4.37 -10.33
C ARG A 642 29.97 3.08 -9.77
N LEU A 643 30.80 2.06 -9.63
CA LEU A 643 30.45 0.76 -9.05
C LEU A 643 30.28 0.83 -7.51
N ALA A 644 31.08 1.67 -6.84
CA ALA A 644 31.07 1.77 -5.38
C ALA A 644 29.70 2.24 -4.84
N LYS A 645 29.04 3.17 -5.52
CA LYS A 645 27.76 3.73 -5.04
C LYS A 645 26.68 2.67 -4.79
N PRO A 646 26.20 1.92 -5.79
CA PRO A 646 25.18 0.89 -5.59
C PRO A 646 25.70 -0.29 -4.77
N PHE A 647 26.99 -0.63 -4.89
CA PHE A 647 27.59 -1.75 -4.22
C PHE A 647 27.64 -1.55 -2.68
N ILE A 648 28.16 -0.42 -2.22
CA ILE A 648 28.27 -0.12 -0.77
C ILE A 648 26.89 0.05 -0.15
N HIS A 649 25.98 0.75 -0.84
CA HIS A 649 24.61 0.91 -0.38
C HIS A 649 23.91 -0.44 -0.19
N GLY A 650 23.99 -1.33 -1.18
CA GLY A 650 23.44 -2.67 -1.08
C GLY A 650 24.14 -3.54 -0.01
N THR A 651 25.47 -3.40 0.17
CA THR A 651 26.23 -4.13 1.19
C THR A 651 25.83 -3.68 2.60
N ASN A 652 25.65 -2.38 2.83
CA ASN A 652 25.17 -1.85 4.10
C ASN A 652 23.79 -2.39 4.47
N TYR A 653 22.94 -2.65 3.48
CA TYR A 653 21.60 -3.23 3.69
C TYR A 653 21.59 -4.77 3.66
N GLY A 654 22.76 -5.42 3.83
CA GLY A 654 22.87 -6.87 3.94
C GLY A 654 22.68 -7.63 2.60
N GLY A 655 22.89 -6.95 1.48
CA GLY A 655 22.81 -7.56 0.15
C GLY A 655 23.84 -8.67 -0.02
N LYS A 656 23.40 -9.82 -0.57
CA LYS A 656 24.28 -10.97 -0.81
C LYS A 656 25.23 -10.72 -2.01
N PRO A 657 26.45 -11.32 -2.05
CA PRO A 657 27.39 -11.15 -3.14
C PRO A 657 26.80 -11.39 -4.53
N VAL A 658 25.96 -12.41 -4.69
CA VAL A 658 25.27 -12.72 -5.97
C VAL A 658 24.40 -11.56 -6.46
N THR A 659 23.64 -10.94 -5.55
CA THR A 659 22.76 -9.80 -5.88
C THR A 659 23.60 -8.56 -6.23
N MET A 660 24.65 -8.30 -5.47
CA MET A 660 25.56 -7.18 -5.69
C MET A 660 26.34 -7.31 -7.00
N ALA A 661 26.80 -8.52 -7.32
CA ALA A 661 27.47 -8.84 -8.57
C ALA A 661 26.60 -8.50 -9.79
N LYS A 662 25.33 -8.92 -9.77
CA LYS A 662 24.38 -8.65 -10.85
C LYS A 662 24.11 -7.14 -11.00
N ALA A 663 23.94 -6.42 -9.90
CA ALA A 663 23.68 -4.96 -9.91
C ALA A 663 24.89 -4.15 -10.40
N ALA A 664 26.11 -4.59 -10.07
CA ALA A 664 27.34 -3.90 -10.43
C ALA A 664 27.97 -4.39 -11.76
N GLY A 665 27.44 -5.43 -12.40
CA GLY A 665 28.02 -6.00 -13.63
C GLY A 665 29.40 -6.64 -13.44
N ILE A 666 29.65 -7.22 -12.25
CA ILE A 666 30.90 -7.91 -11.88
C ILE A 666 30.64 -9.37 -11.54
N THR A 667 31.70 -10.17 -11.37
CA THR A 667 31.55 -11.58 -10.96
C THR A 667 31.18 -11.71 -9.48
N THR A 668 30.49 -12.80 -9.13
CA THR A 668 30.14 -13.07 -7.71
C THR A 668 31.37 -13.16 -6.81
N HIS A 669 32.49 -13.71 -7.35
CA HIS A 669 33.74 -13.77 -6.61
C HIS A 669 34.33 -12.40 -6.32
N GLN A 670 34.30 -11.48 -7.30
CA GLN A 670 34.73 -10.08 -7.09
C GLN A 670 33.83 -9.39 -6.06
N ALA A 671 32.51 -9.59 -6.13
CA ALA A 671 31.58 -9.02 -5.17
C ALA A 671 31.85 -9.54 -3.73
N ASP A 672 32.11 -10.85 -3.56
CA ASP A 672 32.44 -11.44 -2.27
C ASP A 672 33.77 -10.89 -1.71
N MET A 673 34.81 -10.79 -2.54
CA MET A 673 36.07 -10.18 -2.15
C MET A 673 35.90 -8.72 -1.69
N PHE A 674 35.09 -7.93 -2.42
CA PHE A 674 34.86 -6.53 -2.09
C PHE A 674 34.10 -6.40 -0.77
N GLN A 675 33.08 -7.22 -0.53
CA GLN A 675 32.34 -7.20 0.74
C GLN A 675 33.22 -7.59 1.92
N ARG A 676 34.04 -8.62 1.78
CA ARG A 676 34.99 -9.03 2.84
C ARG A 676 35.97 -7.90 3.20
N ARG A 677 36.54 -7.22 2.21
CA ARG A 677 37.42 -6.07 2.43
C ARG A 677 36.72 -4.92 3.13
N TYR A 678 35.49 -4.63 2.69
CA TYR A 678 34.65 -3.58 3.28
C TYR A 678 34.36 -3.87 4.75
N PHE A 679 33.89 -5.06 5.07
CA PHE A 679 33.57 -5.46 6.43
C PHE A 679 34.80 -5.55 7.34
N ALA A 680 35.95 -6.01 6.81
CA ALA A 680 37.20 -6.05 7.56
C ALA A 680 37.67 -4.64 7.94
N ARG A 681 37.47 -3.65 7.07
CA ARG A 681 37.82 -2.24 7.34
C ARG A 681 36.83 -1.56 8.27
N HIS A 682 35.53 -1.91 8.17
CA HIS A 682 34.44 -1.26 8.91
C HIS A 682 33.71 -2.27 9.83
N PRO A 683 34.37 -2.72 10.92
CA PRO A 683 33.78 -3.70 11.85
C PRO A 683 32.51 -3.17 12.54
N GLY A 684 32.34 -1.84 12.62
CA GLY A 684 31.12 -1.22 13.11
C GLY A 684 29.87 -1.58 12.33
N ILE A 685 30.01 -1.74 11.00
CA ILE A 685 28.89 -2.18 10.13
C ILE A 685 28.50 -3.62 10.49
N VAL A 686 29.47 -4.50 10.69
CA VAL A 686 29.20 -5.90 11.09
C VAL A 686 28.49 -5.94 12.44
N ALA A 687 28.99 -5.17 13.42
CA ALA A 687 28.37 -5.08 14.74
C ALA A 687 26.92 -4.57 14.67
N TRP A 688 26.63 -3.59 13.83
CA TRP A 688 25.25 -3.12 13.58
C TRP A 688 24.37 -4.21 12.98
N HIS A 689 24.88 -4.96 11.99
CA HIS A 689 24.18 -6.10 11.41
C HIS A 689 23.82 -7.16 12.46
N GLU A 690 24.76 -7.54 13.32
CA GLU A 690 24.51 -8.54 14.37
C GLU A 690 23.53 -8.04 15.45
N ARG A 691 23.60 -6.76 15.84
CA ARG A 691 22.58 -6.16 16.72
C ARG A 691 21.19 -6.21 16.11
N THR A 692 21.09 -5.90 14.81
CA THR A 692 19.78 -5.91 14.10
C THR A 692 19.20 -7.33 14.05
N LYS A 693 20.02 -8.35 13.81
CA LYS A 693 19.59 -9.76 13.88
C LYS A 693 19.08 -10.12 15.27
N ALA A 694 19.86 -9.76 16.32
CA ALA A 694 19.47 -10.04 17.70
C ALA A 694 18.13 -9.38 18.08
N PHE A 695 17.86 -8.17 17.60
CA PHE A 695 16.55 -7.52 17.80
C PHE A 695 15.41 -8.24 17.07
N LEU A 696 15.64 -8.70 15.85
CA LEU A 696 14.64 -9.48 15.11
C LEU A 696 14.35 -10.83 15.78
N ASP A 697 15.36 -11.50 16.33
CA ASP A 697 15.20 -12.78 17.02
C ASP A 697 14.43 -12.64 18.33
N THR A 698 14.72 -11.60 19.11
CA THR A 698 14.19 -11.43 20.47
C THR A 698 12.89 -10.62 20.52
N ARG A 699 12.78 -9.53 19.73
CA ARG A 699 11.70 -8.55 19.84
C ARG A 699 10.73 -8.60 18.65
N LYS A 700 11.13 -9.21 17.53
CA LYS A 700 10.39 -9.22 16.26
C LYS A 700 10.13 -7.84 15.67
N TYR A 701 10.84 -6.81 16.11
CA TYR A 701 10.80 -5.47 15.53
C TYR A 701 12.16 -4.80 15.59
N VAL A 702 12.35 -3.81 14.73
CA VAL A 702 13.43 -2.82 14.85
C VAL A 702 12.83 -1.46 15.18
N GLU A 703 13.63 -0.61 15.81
CA GLU A 703 13.25 0.74 16.23
C GLU A 703 14.29 1.73 15.70
N ASN A 704 13.84 2.88 15.21
CA ASN A 704 14.73 3.96 14.80
C ASN A 704 14.96 4.96 15.94
N GLN A 705 15.84 5.95 15.71
CA GLN A 705 16.24 6.96 16.70
C GLN A 705 15.10 7.84 17.22
N PHE A 706 13.95 7.84 16.55
CA PHE A 706 12.77 8.61 16.95
C PHE A 706 11.70 7.76 17.66
N GLY A 707 11.99 6.50 17.99
CA GLY A 707 11.07 5.60 18.68
C GLY A 707 10.01 4.93 17.78
N TYR A 708 10.15 5.05 16.45
CA TYR A 708 9.27 4.37 15.52
C TYR A 708 9.67 2.91 15.40
N ARG A 709 8.65 2.01 15.29
CA ARG A 709 8.85 0.58 15.26
C ARG A 709 8.32 -0.04 13.97
N ARG A 710 9.08 -1.02 13.47
CA ARG A 710 8.63 -1.88 12.36
C ARG A 710 8.64 -3.33 12.83
N PHE A 711 7.47 -3.93 12.94
CA PHE A 711 7.30 -5.35 13.29
C PHE A 711 7.45 -6.23 12.06
N TYR A 712 8.03 -7.42 12.26
CA TYR A 712 8.25 -8.43 11.22
C TYR A 712 7.62 -9.74 11.65
N PHE A 713 6.80 -10.30 10.79
CA PHE A 713 6.14 -11.59 11.05
C PHE A 713 6.92 -12.75 10.45
N GLU A 714 7.78 -12.49 9.46
CA GLU A 714 8.68 -13.44 8.85
C GLU A 714 9.85 -13.83 9.75
N ASP A 715 10.55 -14.90 9.35
CA ASP A 715 11.81 -15.31 10.02
C ASP A 715 12.90 -14.23 9.88
N THR A 716 13.87 -14.26 10.81
CA THR A 716 14.94 -13.27 10.86
C THR A 716 15.74 -13.21 9.55
N GLY A 717 15.98 -14.36 8.89
CA GLY A 717 16.72 -14.38 7.61
C GLY A 717 16.01 -13.62 6.49
N SER A 718 14.70 -13.73 6.43
CA SER A 718 13.86 -13.03 5.43
C SER A 718 13.63 -11.55 5.80
N ALA A 719 13.54 -11.23 7.09
CA ALA A 719 13.33 -9.89 7.60
C ALA A 719 14.59 -9.02 7.58
N PHE A 720 15.78 -9.62 7.67
CA PHE A 720 17.04 -8.97 7.99
C PHE A 720 17.39 -7.81 7.05
N THR A 721 17.40 -8.04 5.73
CA THR A 721 17.73 -7.00 4.75
C THR A 721 16.71 -5.87 4.72
N LYS A 722 15.43 -6.19 4.95
CA LYS A 722 14.35 -5.20 5.07
C LYS A 722 14.54 -4.34 6.31
N ALA A 723 14.93 -4.95 7.43
CA ALA A 723 15.15 -4.26 8.70
C ALA A 723 16.34 -3.30 8.63
N LEU A 724 17.46 -3.73 8.04
CA LEU A 724 18.63 -2.87 7.81
C LEU A 724 18.31 -1.68 6.92
N ALA A 725 17.52 -1.86 5.88
CA ALA A 725 17.10 -0.78 4.99
C ALA A 725 16.08 0.17 5.67
N TRP A 726 15.19 -0.37 6.49
CA TRP A 726 14.13 0.40 7.12
C TRP A 726 14.66 1.45 8.11
N ILE A 727 15.68 1.12 8.90
CA ILE A 727 16.22 2.04 9.92
C ILE A 727 16.69 3.36 9.31
N PRO A 728 17.64 3.41 8.35
CA PRO A 728 18.07 4.67 7.77
C PRO A 728 16.97 5.37 6.96
N GLN A 729 16.21 4.65 6.15
CA GLN A 729 15.16 5.25 5.34
C GLN A 729 14.07 5.92 6.18
N SER A 730 13.63 5.29 7.27
CA SER A 730 12.65 5.88 8.17
C SER A 730 13.21 7.06 8.95
N THR A 731 14.47 6.98 9.38
CA THR A 731 15.14 8.07 10.11
C THR A 731 15.25 9.31 9.23
N VAL A 732 15.71 9.17 7.98
CA VAL A 732 15.81 10.27 6.99
C VAL A 732 14.44 10.89 6.73
N ALA A 733 13.40 10.08 6.49
CA ALA A 733 12.05 10.59 6.28
C ALA A 733 11.55 11.43 7.46
N LEU A 734 11.84 10.98 8.68
CA LEU A 734 11.42 11.70 9.89
C LEU A 734 12.24 12.96 10.17
N VAL A 735 13.49 13.03 9.73
CA VAL A 735 14.27 14.28 9.77
C VAL A 735 13.63 15.32 8.85
N VAL A 736 13.31 14.96 7.60
CA VAL A 736 12.60 15.84 6.66
C VAL A 736 11.26 16.31 7.23
N ASN A 737 10.47 15.37 7.77
CA ASN A 737 9.16 15.69 8.36
C ASN A 737 9.28 16.66 9.56
N ARG A 738 10.33 16.52 10.39
CA ARG A 738 10.61 17.44 11.51
C ARG A 738 11.03 18.83 11.04
N ILE A 739 11.83 18.92 9.98
CA ILE A 739 12.18 20.21 9.36
C ILE A 739 10.91 20.87 8.79
N TRP A 740 10.08 20.11 8.11
CA TRP A 740 8.80 20.61 7.58
C TRP A 740 7.87 21.11 8.66
N MET A 741 7.72 20.33 9.75
CA MET A 741 6.93 20.75 10.92
C MET A 741 7.50 22.00 11.57
N ASN A 742 8.83 22.14 11.61
CA ASN A 742 9.47 23.36 12.14
C ASN A 742 9.15 24.59 11.28
N PHE A 743 9.20 24.47 9.93
CA PHE A 743 8.77 25.53 9.03
C PHE A 743 7.29 25.87 9.26
N PHE A 744 6.42 24.87 9.34
CA PHE A 744 4.99 25.06 9.53
C PHE A 744 4.64 25.81 10.83
N ASN A 745 5.33 25.49 11.92
CA ASN A 745 5.02 26.05 13.25
C ASN A 745 5.72 27.38 13.53
N ASN A 746 6.98 27.53 13.07
CA ASN A 746 7.86 28.62 13.52
C ASN A 746 8.20 29.64 12.42
N LEU A 747 7.97 29.32 11.16
CA LEU A 747 8.26 30.18 10.01
C LEU A 747 7.03 30.25 9.08
N PRO A 748 5.94 30.89 9.51
CA PRO A 748 4.66 30.89 8.77
C PRO A 748 4.76 31.55 7.38
N GLU A 749 5.76 32.40 7.15
CA GLU A 749 6.10 33.04 5.87
C GLU A 749 6.74 32.05 4.88
N VAL A 750 7.34 30.96 5.35
CA VAL A 750 7.89 29.91 4.50
C VAL A 750 6.80 28.92 4.10
N MET A 751 6.52 28.85 2.81
CA MET A 751 5.53 27.94 2.26
C MET A 751 6.21 26.74 1.60
N VAL A 752 6.14 25.56 2.21
CA VAL A 752 6.53 24.31 1.56
C VAL A 752 5.48 23.95 0.52
N LEU A 753 5.90 23.83 -0.73
CA LEU A 753 5.05 23.53 -1.88
C LEU A 753 5.19 22.09 -2.36
N LEU A 754 6.36 21.48 -2.16
CA LEU A 754 6.68 20.12 -2.57
C LEU A 754 7.53 19.44 -1.49
N GLN A 755 7.25 18.16 -1.28
CA GLN A 755 8.12 17.23 -0.56
C GLN A 755 8.51 16.11 -1.54
N VAL A 756 9.81 15.92 -1.76
CA VAL A 756 10.34 14.94 -2.70
C VAL A 756 11.39 14.10 -1.98
N HIS A 757 10.99 12.93 -1.47
CA HIS A 757 11.84 11.98 -0.75
C HIS A 757 12.60 12.58 0.46
N ASP A 758 13.84 13.00 0.26
CA ASP A 758 14.76 13.60 1.24
C ASP A 758 14.91 15.11 1.07
N SER A 759 14.07 15.73 0.21
CA SER A 759 14.09 17.17 -0.04
C SER A 759 12.73 17.85 0.23
N LEU A 760 12.81 19.16 0.51
CA LEU A 760 11.69 20.09 0.58
C LEU A 760 11.92 21.25 -0.39
N ALA A 761 10.93 21.54 -1.22
CA ALA A 761 10.94 22.73 -2.07
C ALA A 761 9.76 23.63 -1.73
N GLY A 762 9.97 24.92 -1.78
CA GLY A 762 8.97 25.89 -1.37
C GLY A 762 9.32 27.32 -1.76
N GLN A 763 8.66 28.26 -1.14
CA GLN A 763 8.87 29.69 -1.39
C GLN A 763 8.80 30.51 -0.11
N PHE A 764 9.45 31.64 -0.10
CA PHE A 764 9.41 32.65 0.96
C PHE A 764 9.36 34.04 0.35
N PRO A 765 8.85 35.09 1.07
CA PRO A 765 8.83 36.45 0.55
C PRO A 765 10.21 36.93 0.13
N THR A 766 10.31 37.52 -1.06
CA THR A 766 11.54 38.19 -1.52
C THR A 766 11.76 39.45 -0.69
N ILE A 767 12.90 39.60 -0.05
CA ILE A 767 13.28 40.76 0.75
C ILE A 767 13.66 41.91 -0.15
#